data_f3da7d982d90c9480ce24d2e744e9b87
#
_entry.id   f3da7d982d90c9480ce24d2e744e9b87
#
_cell.length_a   1.000
_cell.length_b   1.000
_cell.length_c   1.000
_cell.angle_alpha   90.00
_cell.angle_beta   90.00
_cell.angle_gamma   90.00
#
_symmetry.space_group_name_H-M   'P 1'
#
loop_
_entity.id
_entity.type
_entity.pdbx_description
1 polymer ?
#
loop_
_entity_poly.entity_id
_entity_poly.type
_entity_poly.pdbx_seq_one_letter_code
_entity_poly.pdbx_strand_id
1 'polypeptide(L)'
;MKQRAWMTAAAVVALGMALSPTFAQRQSASTSGANPTETHVLEVGGELVTLADFKHVYGKNNRDSVYTVKALDEYMELFVNFKLKVLEAEALGMDTASAFKKELAGYRGQLARPYLVDGALLDALVDEAYERKGKEVRASHILVSLDANASPADTLRAWNRIQGLRTRVENGEDFETVARSKSGSDDPSVTSNGGDLGWFTAFQMVYPFECAAFNTPEGELSEVVRTKFGYHILQVTGKREARGEVQVAHIMVRMPAGAPQDQVANAEGRIQEVKRLLMSGESFDALAMKYSEDPSTASKGGLLPWFGTGKMVEEFENAAFDLKEPGDIAGPVRTDYGFHLLKLVEKKELPSLTESRRELSKKVRRDSRAEITKTSFVNKLKKEYGAEVSARRLEAIQLAAAKVDSLFYPGHPLEGVRRSEVNRTLFSVAGQERTVQDFVDWANGGKIRDLNRPTRELVAEEVDRYVEEELLAYEDTQLERKHNDFRLLMEEYHDGILLFELTDQKVWSRAVKDSAGLADFHSRNREQFMWPERLQAGIHTCEDAKIAKKVRKELKKTGDVEGLRRELIAERPLALRNEFGKFVEGDNTWADRAFEALRDGSLVADKNGLVIFETTEGGDQIILVHVQEHMQPTPKSLEECRGAAIAAYQDHLEKEWIMELQRKYPHKINREALYSLVR
;
A
#
# COMPACT_ATOMS: atom_id res chain seq x y z
N MET A 1 29.53 1.75 12.64
CA MET A 1 28.36 2.55 13.01
C MET A 1 28.13 3.79 12.14
N LYS A 2 29.15 4.43 11.58
CA LYS A 2 28.99 5.62 10.71
C LYS A 2 28.44 5.33 9.30
N GLN A 3 28.61 4.13 8.73
CA GLN A 3 28.07 3.74 7.41
C GLN A 3 26.52 3.62 7.36
N ARG A 4 25.86 3.42 8.49
CA ARG A 4 24.36 3.35 8.52
C ARG A 4 23.67 4.72 8.40
N ALA A 5 24.36 5.81 8.73
CA ALA A 5 23.77 7.16 8.65
C ALA A 5 23.68 7.70 7.21
N TRP A 6 24.61 7.27 6.33
CA TRP A 6 24.65 7.72 4.92
C TRP A 6 23.64 7.00 4.02
N MET A 7 23.40 5.72 4.30
CA MET A 7 22.32 4.97 3.63
C MET A 7 20.92 5.52 4.00
N THR A 8 20.77 6.16 5.17
CA THR A 8 19.49 6.73 5.59
C THR A 8 19.13 8.04 4.88
N ALA A 9 20.09 8.85 4.44
CA ALA A 9 19.77 10.08 3.68
C ALA A 9 19.37 9.78 2.23
N ALA A 10 20.04 8.85 1.55
CA ALA A 10 19.65 8.38 0.21
C ALA A 10 18.41 7.45 0.27
N ALA A 11 18.24 6.66 1.34
CA ALA A 11 17.08 5.80 1.57
C ALA A 11 15.82 6.62 1.96
N VAL A 12 15.95 7.82 2.51
CA VAL A 12 14.81 8.69 2.82
C VAL A 12 14.14 9.22 1.57
N VAL A 13 14.87 9.51 0.49
CA VAL A 13 14.28 9.84 -0.81
C VAL A 13 13.66 8.61 -1.48
N ALA A 14 14.27 7.43 -1.35
CA ALA A 14 13.73 6.17 -1.89
C ALA A 14 12.62 5.55 -1.01
N LEU A 15 12.63 5.77 0.32
CA LEU A 15 11.58 5.29 1.24
C LEU A 15 10.37 6.24 1.29
N GLY A 16 10.48 7.48 0.85
CA GLY A 16 9.36 8.40 0.63
C GLY A 16 8.37 7.88 -0.42
N MET A 17 8.80 7.03 -1.35
CA MET A 17 7.93 6.41 -2.36
C MET A 17 6.97 5.32 -1.83
N ALA A 18 7.15 4.84 -0.59
CA ALA A 18 6.30 3.82 0.03
C ALA A 18 5.40 4.35 1.16
N LEU A 19 5.36 5.66 1.42
CA LEU A 19 4.61 6.23 2.53
C LEU A 19 3.27 6.82 2.09
N SER A 20 2.32 6.13 2.47
CA SER A 20 0.89 6.34 2.74
C SER A 20 0.45 7.77 3.04
N PRO A 21 -0.74 8.17 2.56
CA PRO A 21 -1.37 9.45 2.89
C PRO A 21 -1.96 9.41 4.32
N THR A 22 -1.13 9.49 5.33
CA THR A 22 -1.56 9.61 6.74
C THR A 22 -1.42 11.03 7.28
N PHE A 23 -1.18 12.03 6.42
CA PHE A 23 -0.90 13.39 6.87
C PHE A 23 -2.07 14.39 6.77
N ALA A 24 -3.29 13.93 6.47
CA ALA A 24 -4.46 14.82 6.41
C ALA A 24 -5.16 15.06 7.76
N GLN A 25 -4.48 14.89 8.90
CA GLN A 25 -5.12 15.06 10.21
C GLN A 25 -4.27 15.77 11.26
N ARG A 26 -4.12 17.09 11.06
CA ARG A 26 -4.03 18.07 12.16
C ARG A 26 -4.43 19.44 11.62
N GLN A 27 -5.71 19.66 11.45
CA GLN A 27 -6.25 21.02 11.52
C GLN A 27 -6.33 21.39 13.01
N SER A 28 -5.28 21.99 13.54
CA SER A 28 -5.39 22.78 14.73
C SER A 28 -5.89 24.17 14.35
N ALA A 29 -6.95 24.58 15.04
CA ALA A 29 -7.59 25.89 14.89
C ALA A 29 -6.60 27.03 14.71
N SER A 30 -6.79 27.82 13.65
CA SER A 30 -6.14 29.09 13.45
C SER A 30 -6.62 30.10 14.49
N THR A 31 -5.80 30.36 15.49
CA THR A 31 -5.88 31.64 16.23
C THR A 31 -5.21 32.70 15.38
N SER A 32 -6.00 33.65 14.93
CA SER A 32 -5.53 34.90 14.33
C SER A 32 -4.62 35.65 15.30
N GLY A 33 -3.34 35.76 14.95
CA GLY A 33 -2.36 36.56 15.69
C GLY A 33 -1.21 36.89 14.73
N ALA A 34 -0.90 38.17 14.61
CA ALA A 34 0.13 38.89 13.88
C ALA A 34 1.23 38.03 13.23
N ASN A 35 1.51 38.25 11.93
CA ASN A 35 2.69 37.76 11.23
C ASN A 35 3.95 37.93 12.10
N PRO A 36 4.59 36.86 12.61
CA PRO A 36 5.96 36.99 13.07
C PRO A 36 6.77 37.21 11.81
N THR A 37 7.61 38.22 11.75
CA THR A 37 8.70 38.38 10.80
C THR A 37 9.32 37.00 10.57
N GLU A 38 9.28 36.52 9.30
CA GLU A 38 9.79 35.20 8.95
C GLU A 38 11.26 35.12 9.36
N THR A 39 11.54 34.34 10.40
CA THR A 39 12.90 34.15 10.89
C THR A 39 13.62 33.20 9.99
N HIS A 40 14.67 33.66 9.30
CA HIS A 40 15.49 32.82 8.43
C HIS A 40 16.59 32.14 9.24
N VAL A 41 16.79 30.84 9.00
CA VAL A 41 17.80 30.02 9.67
C VAL A 41 19.04 29.79 8.77
N LEU A 42 18.87 29.83 7.46
CA LEU A 42 19.93 29.61 6.49
C LEU A 42 19.76 30.56 5.30
N GLU A 43 20.88 31.12 4.85
CA GLU A 43 21.02 31.77 3.55
C GLU A 43 22.03 30.96 2.75
N VAL A 44 21.69 30.53 1.54
CA VAL A 44 22.55 29.70 0.69
C VAL A 44 22.34 30.06 -0.78
N GLY A 45 23.42 30.47 -1.47
CA GLY A 45 23.34 30.89 -2.88
C GLY A 45 22.41 32.09 -3.14
N GLY A 46 22.06 32.86 -2.12
CA GLY A 46 21.10 33.95 -2.19
C GLY A 46 19.65 33.54 -1.85
N GLU A 47 19.37 32.29 -1.64
CA GLU A 47 18.07 31.80 -1.17
C GLU A 47 17.99 31.82 0.36
N LEU A 48 16.81 32.17 0.87
CA LEU A 48 16.53 32.26 2.29
C LEU A 48 15.63 31.09 2.72
N VAL A 49 16.10 30.31 3.67
CA VAL A 49 15.31 29.21 4.29
C VAL A 49 14.76 29.67 5.62
N THR A 50 13.44 29.55 5.80
CA THR A 50 12.79 29.91 7.05
C THR A 50 13.03 28.88 8.14
N LEU A 51 12.96 29.31 9.40
CA LEU A 51 13.02 28.42 10.57
C LEU A 51 11.86 27.41 10.56
N ALA A 52 10.70 27.81 10.04
CA ALA A 52 9.52 26.96 9.95
C ALA A 52 9.73 25.81 8.95
N ASP A 53 10.26 26.09 7.75
CA ASP A 53 10.55 25.10 6.73
C ASP A 53 11.65 24.13 7.19
N PHE A 54 12.73 24.66 7.78
CA PHE A 54 13.77 23.82 8.39
C PHE A 54 13.21 22.90 9.48
N LYS A 55 12.41 23.43 10.40
CA LYS A 55 11.77 22.67 11.49
C LYS A 55 10.87 21.56 10.94
N HIS A 56 10.13 21.84 9.87
CA HIS A 56 9.28 20.85 9.19
C HIS A 56 10.12 19.67 8.69
N VAL A 57 11.18 19.93 7.93
CA VAL A 57 12.07 18.92 7.36
C VAL A 57 12.83 18.16 8.46
N TYR A 58 13.33 18.88 9.47
CA TYR A 58 14.00 18.28 10.64
C TYR A 58 13.09 17.33 11.39
N GLY A 59 11.87 17.77 11.74
CA GLY A 59 10.90 16.99 12.52
C GLY A 59 10.41 15.73 11.78
N LYS A 60 10.33 15.77 10.46
CA LYS A 60 9.96 14.62 9.63
C LYS A 60 11.02 13.52 9.69
N ASN A 61 12.30 13.89 9.72
CA ASN A 61 13.43 12.98 9.70
C ASN A 61 13.88 12.51 11.09
N ASN A 62 13.47 13.21 12.15
CA ASN A 62 13.83 12.92 13.56
C ASN A 62 12.56 12.67 14.38
N ARG A 63 12.01 11.48 14.31
CA ARG A 63 10.76 11.09 14.99
C ARG A 63 10.83 11.20 16.52
N ASP A 64 12.02 11.04 17.09
CA ASP A 64 12.25 11.13 18.55
C ASP A 64 12.41 12.58 19.03
N SER A 65 12.28 13.58 18.15
CA SER A 65 12.22 15.02 18.44
C SER A 65 13.27 15.52 19.44
N VAL A 66 14.52 15.02 19.32
CA VAL A 66 15.61 15.49 20.17
C VAL A 66 16.21 16.77 19.58
N TYR A 67 15.86 17.91 20.16
CA TYR A 67 16.35 19.22 19.77
C TYR A 67 17.53 19.63 20.66
N THR A 68 18.68 18.97 20.51
CA THR A 68 19.93 19.40 21.12
C THR A 68 20.76 20.23 20.14
N VAL A 69 21.61 21.12 20.66
CA VAL A 69 22.55 21.93 19.83
C VAL A 69 23.34 21.03 18.89
N LYS A 70 23.90 19.92 19.39
CA LYS A 70 24.71 18.99 18.60
C LYS A 70 23.89 18.36 17.46
N ALA A 71 22.67 17.87 17.72
CA ALA A 71 21.84 17.25 16.71
C ALA A 71 21.41 18.25 15.64
N LEU A 72 21.13 19.47 16.04
CA LEU A 72 20.77 20.57 15.11
C LEU A 72 21.96 20.97 14.25
N ASP A 73 23.18 21.08 14.81
CA ASP A 73 24.37 21.41 14.01
C ASP A 73 24.72 20.28 13.03
N GLU A 74 24.71 19.03 13.47
CA GLU A 74 24.96 17.86 12.58
C GLU A 74 23.94 17.80 11.44
N TYR A 75 22.67 18.04 11.73
CA TYR A 75 21.63 18.04 10.69
C TYR A 75 21.73 19.26 9.78
N MET A 76 22.05 20.45 10.32
CA MET A 76 22.23 21.68 9.54
C MET A 76 23.36 21.53 8.50
N GLU A 77 24.45 20.86 8.85
CA GLU A 77 25.54 20.57 7.90
C GLU A 77 25.04 19.71 6.74
N LEU A 78 24.27 18.65 7.02
CA LEU A 78 23.66 17.82 5.99
C LEU A 78 22.66 18.61 5.13
N PHE A 79 21.88 19.46 5.76
CA PHE A 79 20.87 20.29 5.10
C PHE A 79 21.51 21.34 4.18
N VAL A 80 22.60 21.97 4.59
CA VAL A 80 23.38 22.89 3.75
C VAL A 80 23.92 22.15 2.53
N ASN A 81 24.54 20.99 2.72
CA ASN A 81 25.08 20.18 1.62
C ASN A 81 24.00 19.73 0.64
N PHE A 82 22.80 19.41 1.15
CA PHE A 82 21.62 19.11 0.34
C PHE A 82 21.23 20.33 -0.52
N LYS A 83 21.04 21.49 0.08
CA LYS A 83 20.65 22.73 -0.63
C LYS A 83 21.69 23.16 -1.66
N LEU A 84 22.99 23.02 -1.37
CA LEU A 84 24.08 23.31 -2.32
C LEU A 84 23.99 22.43 -3.58
N LYS A 85 23.64 21.17 -3.44
CA LYS A 85 23.46 20.24 -4.57
C LYS A 85 22.23 20.59 -5.41
N VAL A 86 21.13 20.99 -4.78
CA VAL A 86 19.91 21.43 -5.46
C VAL A 86 20.19 22.68 -6.27
N LEU A 87 20.81 23.69 -5.67
CA LEU A 87 21.21 24.93 -6.36
C LEU A 87 22.10 24.66 -7.59
N GLU A 88 23.04 23.71 -7.48
CA GLU A 88 23.87 23.32 -8.62
C GLU A 88 23.05 22.69 -9.73
N ALA A 89 22.07 21.83 -9.39
CA ALA A 89 21.20 21.19 -10.37
C ALA A 89 20.33 22.23 -11.11
N GLU A 90 19.79 23.22 -10.40
CA GLU A 90 19.03 24.33 -10.97
C GLU A 90 19.92 25.22 -11.84
N ALA A 91 21.13 25.57 -11.37
CA ALA A 91 22.09 26.35 -12.15
C ALA A 91 22.51 25.64 -13.45
N LEU A 92 22.45 24.30 -13.50
CA LEU A 92 22.64 23.50 -14.70
C LEU A 92 21.36 23.37 -15.57
N GLY A 93 20.23 23.95 -15.13
CA GLY A 93 18.96 23.92 -15.84
C GLY A 93 18.25 22.55 -15.83
N MET A 94 18.59 21.67 -14.88
CA MET A 94 18.01 20.32 -14.81
C MET A 94 16.51 20.35 -14.49
N ASP A 95 16.04 21.33 -13.71
CA ASP A 95 14.64 21.62 -13.39
C ASP A 95 13.81 22.02 -14.63
N THR A 96 14.46 22.52 -15.68
CA THR A 96 13.80 22.94 -16.93
C THR A 96 13.66 21.80 -17.93
N ALA A 97 14.33 20.67 -17.70
CA ALA A 97 14.30 19.50 -18.58
C ALA A 97 12.89 18.92 -18.71
N SER A 98 12.49 18.52 -19.93
CA SER A 98 11.14 18.00 -20.17
C SER A 98 10.86 16.70 -19.41
N ALA A 99 11.87 15.85 -19.19
CA ALA A 99 11.77 14.64 -18.40
C ALA A 99 11.46 14.96 -16.93
N PHE A 100 12.20 15.88 -16.32
CA PHE A 100 11.99 16.35 -14.97
C PHE A 100 10.58 16.94 -14.79
N LYS A 101 10.17 17.86 -15.67
CA LYS A 101 8.82 18.49 -15.60
C LYS A 101 7.71 17.44 -15.69
N LYS A 102 7.85 16.44 -16.55
CA LYS A 102 6.88 15.36 -16.69
C LYS A 102 6.82 14.49 -15.45
N GLU A 103 7.95 14.15 -14.87
CA GLU A 103 8.06 13.36 -13.66
C GLU A 103 7.44 14.07 -12.46
N LEU A 104 7.86 15.31 -12.21
CA LEU A 104 7.32 16.16 -11.13
C LEU A 104 5.81 16.37 -11.27
N ALA A 105 5.32 16.65 -12.49
CA ALA A 105 3.88 16.79 -12.76
C ALA A 105 3.12 15.48 -12.49
N GLY A 106 3.74 14.33 -12.76
CA GLY A 106 3.17 13.02 -12.44
C GLY A 106 2.98 12.82 -10.93
N TYR A 107 3.99 13.12 -10.13
CA TYR A 107 3.89 13.10 -8.66
C TYR A 107 2.89 14.12 -8.14
N ARG A 108 2.97 15.36 -8.63
CA ARG A 108 2.04 16.43 -8.24
C ARG A 108 0.59 16.01 -8.43
N GLY A 109 0.24 15.45 -9.60
CA GLY A 109 -1.14 15.01 -9.87
C GLY A 109 -1.62 13.89 -8.93
N GLN A 110 -0.73 13.05 -8.41
CA GLN A 110 -1.08 12.04 -7.41
C GLN A 110 -1.27 12.65 -6.02
N LEU A 111 -0.38 13.56 -5.63
CA LEU A 111 -0.37 14.22 -4.33
C LEU A 111 -1.49 15.26 -4.17
N ALA A 112 -1.95 15.87 -5.26
CA ALA A 112 -3.06 16.83 -5.26
C ALA A 112 -4.42 16.20 -4.95
N ARG A 113 -4.64 14.93 -5.32
CA ARG A 113 -5.95 14.26 -5.19
C ARG A 113 -6.60 14.34 -3.81
N PRO A 114 -5.88 14.18 -2.68
CA PRO A 114 -6.46 14.29 -1.34
C PRO A 114 -6.99 15.70 -1.01
N TYR A 115 -6.47 16.73 -1.66
CA TYR A 115 -6.85 18.14 -1.44
C TYR A 115 -8.03 18.58 -2.31
N LEU A 116 -8.35 17.83 -3.36
CA LEU A 116 -9.44 18.11 -4.30
C LEU A 116 -10.75 17.39 -3.92
N VAL A 117 -10.98 17.22 -2.63
CA VAL A 117 -12.20 16.63 -2.05
C VAL A 117 -12.58 17.35 -0.77
N ASP A 118 -13.86 17.26 -0.37
CA ASP A 118 -14.28 17.75 0.93
C ASP A 118 -13.75 16.85 2.05
N GLY A 119 -12.60 17.21 2.62
CA GLY A 119 -11.93 16.42 3.66
C GLY A 119 -12.76 16.26 4.93
N ALA A 120 -13.46 17.31 5.37
CA ALA A 120 -14.31 17.26 6.56
C ALA A 120 -15.51 16.30 6.37
N LEU A 121 -16.14 16.33 5.19
CA LEU A 121 -17.22 15.40 4.86
C LEU A 121 -16.68 13.97 4.69
N LEU A 122 -15.49 13.81 4.10
CA LEU A 122 -14.85 12.49 4.00
C LEU A 122 -14.59 11.89 5.38
N ASP A 123 -14.07 12.66 6.32
CA ASP A 123 -13.85 12.22 7.70
C ASP A 123 -15.17 11.84 8.39
N ALA A 124 -16.23 12.65 8.23
CA ALA A 124 -17.55 12.32 8.76
C ALA A 124 -18.10 11.01 8.18
N LEU A 125 -17.92 10.76 6.87
CA LEU A 125 -18.35 9.52 6.23
C LEU A 125 -17.50 8.31 6.66
N VAL A 126 -16.24 8.52 7.02
CA VAL A 126 -15.39 7.47 7.60
C VAL A 126 -15.86 7.12 9.02
N ASP A 127 -16.17 8.11 9.82
CA ASP A 127 -16.68 7.92 11.19
C ASP A 127 -18.04 7.22 11.17
N GLU A 128 -18.95 7.66 10.28
CA GLU A 128 -20.24 7.00 10.05
C GLU A 128 -20.09 5.54 9.60
N ALA A 129 -19.18 5.29 8.67
CA ALA A 129 -18.90 3.94 8.20
C ALA A 129 -18.33 3.03 9.30
N TYR A 130 -17.53 3.58 10.21
CA TYR A 130 -17.02 2.87 11.38
C TYR A 130 -18.15 2.51 12.35
N GLU A 131 -19.02 3.47 12.68
CA GLU A 131 -20.18 3.23 13.54
C GLU A 131 -21.11 2.15 12.96
N ARG A 132 -21.37 2.21 11.65
CA ARG A 132 -22.19 1.20 10.95
C ARG A 132 -21.51 -0.16 10.87
N LYS A 133 -20.17 -0.21 10.77
CA LYS A 133 -19.43 -1.49 10.85
C LYS A 133 -19.55 -2.16 12.22
N GLY A 134 -19.76 -1.38 13.28
CA GLY A 134 -20.05 -1.91 14.61
C GLY A 134 -21.46 -2.46 14.78
N LYS A 135 -22.29 -2.37 13.76
CA LYS A 135 -23.72 -2.79 13.79
C LYS A 135 -24.07 -3.63 12.57
N GLU A 136 -25.09 -4.45 12.72
CA GLU A 136 -25.68 -5.25 11.65
C GLU A 136 -27.17 -5.01 11.58
N VAL A 137 -27.68 -4.93 10.36
CA VAL A 137 -29.10 -4.71 10.04
C VAL A 137 -29.59 -5.89 9.22
N ARG A 138 -30.79 -6.40 9.53
CA ARG A 138 -31.53 -7.32 8.67
C ARG A 138 -32.71 -6.57 8.05
N ALA A 139 -32.85 -6.67 6.76
CA ALA A 139 -33.96 -6.00 6.07
C ALA A 139 -34.47 -6.83 4.90
N SER A 140 -35.77 -6.73 4.66
CA SER A 140 -36.38 -7.15 3.41
C SER A 140 -36.58 -5.94 2.49
N HIS A 141 -36.49 -6.14 1.17
CA HIS A 141 -36.67 -5.06 0.22
C HIS A 141 -37.63 -5.40 -0.96
N ILE A 142 -38.19 -4.37 -1.54
CA ILE A 142 -38.89 -4.41 -2.82
C ILE A 142 -38.18 -3.44 -3.76
N LEU A 143 -37.81 -3.90 -4.95
CA LEU A 143 -37.19 -3.12 -6.02
C LEU A 143 -38.18 -2.91 -7.16
N VAL A 144 -38.32 -1.67 -7.59
CA VAL A 144 -38.86 -1.33 -8.92
C VAL A 144 -37.69 -0.86 -9.77
N SER A 145 -37.25 -1.72 -10.68
CA SER A 145 -36.10 -1.47 -11.54
C SER A 145 -36.30 -0.23 -12.43
N LEU A 146 -35.29 0.58 -12.53
CA LEU A 146 -35.27 1.77 -13.36
C LEU A 146 -33.85 2.04 -13.83
N ASP A 147 -33.70 2.17 -15.15
CA ASP A 147 -32.41 2.53 -15.73
C ASP A 147 -31.92 3.89 -15.19
N ALA A 148 -30.63 4.06 -15.08
CA ALA A 148 -30.03 5.31 -14.63
C ALA A 148 -30.41 6.48 -15.56
N ASN A 149 -30.59 6.19 -16.86
CA ASN A 149 -30.90 7.13 -17.91
C ASN A 149 -32.37 7.03 -18.37
N ALA A 150 -33.25 6.55 -17.50
CA ALA A 150 -34.70 6.41 -17.78
C ALA A 150 -35.36 7.76 -18.10
N SER A 151 -36.32 7.75 -19.01
CA SER A 151 -37.08 8.95 -19.35
C SER A 151 -37.89 9.47 -18.14
N PRO A 152 -38.26 10.76 -18.08
CA PRO A 152 -39.11 11.30 -17.02
C PRO A 152 -40.42 10.54 -16.89
N ALA A 153 -41.01 10.08 -18.01
CA ALA A 153 -42.20 9.28 -18.01
C ALA A 153 -42.03 7.90 -17.39
N ASP A 154 -40.88 7.24 -17.65
CA ASP A 154 -40.54 5.96 -17.04
C ASP A 154 -40.24 6.11 -15.54
N THR A 155 -39.53 7.17 -15.19
CA THR A 155 -39.27 7.56 -13.79
C THR A 155 -40.56 7.76 -13.01
N LEU A 156 -41.49 8.49 -13.57
CA LEU A 156 -42.81 8.70 -12.93
C LEU A 156 -43.62 7.40 -12.80
N ARG A 157 -43.58 6.53 -13.83
CA ARG A 157 -44.27 5.22 -13.75
C ARG A 157 -43.66 4.35 -12.64
N ALA A 158 -42.35 4.29 -12.56
CA ALA A 158 -41.65 3.52 -11.53
C ALA A 158 -41.91 4.09 -10.12
N TRP A 159 -41.90 5.42 -9.98
CA TRP A 159 -42.25 6.10 -8.74
C TRP A 159 -43.70 5.77 -8.27
N ASN A 160 -44.67 5.90 -9.16
CA ASN A 160 -46.07 5.57 -8.82
C ASN A 160 -46.25 4.10 -8.46
N ARG A 161 -45.50 3.18 -9.11
CA ARG A 161 -45.51 1.75 -8.80
C ARG A 161 -44.96 1.47 -7.43
N ILE A 162 -43.77 1.99 -7.09
CA ILE A 162 -43.15 1.75 -5.77
C ILE A 162 -44.00 2.36 -4.64
N GLN A 163 -44.58 3.54 -4.85
CA GLN A 163 -45.51 4.16 -3.89
C GLN A 163 -46.77 3.31 -3.67
N GLY A 164 -47.33 2.74 -4.74
CA GLY A 164 -48.45 1.82 -4.61
C GLY A 164 -48.10 0.54 -3.83
N LEU A 165 -46.90 -0.01 -4.02
CA LEU A 165 -46.42 -1.16 -3.26
C LEU A 165 -46.21 -0.79 -1.78
N ARG A 166 -45.63 0.39 -1.50
CA ARG A 166 -45.47 0.91 -0.15
C ARG A 166 -46.80 1.03 0.58
N THR A 167 -47.79 1.64 -0.07
CA THR A 167 -49.11 1.80 0.48
C THR A 167 -49.81 0.46 0.82
N ARG A 168 -49.59 -0.60 0.02
CA ARG A 168 -50.09 -1.95 0.33
C ARG A 168 -49.54 -2.48 1.64
N VAL A 169 -48.22 -2.35 1.84
CA VAL A 169 -47.56 -2.75 3.09
C VAL A 169 -48.05 -1.90 4.27
N GLU A 170 -48.15 -0.58 4.11
CA GLU A 170 -48.66 0.33 5.14
C GLU A 170 -50.09 0.01 5.56
N ASN A 171 -50.91 -0.50 4.63
CA ASN A 171 -52.27 -0.95 4.91
C ASN A 171 -52.35 -2.35 5.55
N GLY A 172 -51.17 -2.96 5.88
CA GLY A 172 -51.10 -4.22 6.62
C GLY A 172 -51.02 -5.47 5.75
N GLU A 173 -50.80 -5.35 4.44
CA GLU A 173 -50.47 -6.51 3.60
C GLU A 173 -49.07 -6.99 3.92
N ASP A 174 -48.88 -8.31 4.03
CA ASP A 174 -47.59 -8.90 4.36
C ASP A 174 -46.51 -8.53 3.31
N PHE A 175 -45.34 -8.13 3.78
CA PHE A 175 -44.26 -7.60 2.93
C PHE A 175 -43.82 -8.62 1.88
N GLU A 176 -43.58 -9.88 2.28
CA GLU A 176 -43.18 -10.97 1.36
C GLU A 176 -44.27 -11.22 0.30
N THR A 177 -45.55 -11.20 0.71
CA THR A 177 -46.66 -11.37 -0.20
C THR A 177 -46.68 -10.25 -1.23
N VAL A 178 -46.47 -8.99 -0.81
CA VAL A 178 -46.37 -7.84 -1.73
C VAL A 178 -45.19 -7.98 -2.65
N ALA A 179 -44.03 -8.35 -2.12
CA ALA A 179 -42.77 -8.54 -2.88
C ALA A 179 -42.93 -9.61 -3.97
N ARG A 180 -43.53 -10.76 -3.66
CA ARG A 180 -43.74 -11.89 -4.58
C ARG A 180 -44.92 -11.68 -5.56
N SER A 181 -45.76 -10.67 -5.36
CA SER A 181 -46.90 -10.44 -6.23
C SER A 181 -46.48 -10.15 -7.68
N LYS A 182 -47.33 -10.42 -8.67
CA LYS A 182 -47.04 -10.26 -10.12
C LYS A 182 -46.52 -8.87 -10.51
N SER A 183 -46.93 -7.83 -9.77
CA SER A 183 -46.45 -6.45 -9.93
C SER A 183 -45.58 -5.99 -8.78
N GLY A 184 -45.03 -6.91 -7.99
CA GLY A 184 -44.23 -6.66 -6.79
C GLY A 184 -42.81 -6.25 -7.11
N SER A 185 -41.84 -6.97 -6.55
CA SER A 185 -40.42 -6.66 -6.75
C SER A 185 -39.93 -7.13 -8.12
N ASP A 186 -39.03 -6.34 -8.72
CA ASP A 186 -38.27 -6.71 -9.93
C ASP A 186 -36.95 -7.41 -9.58
N ASP A 187 -36.60 -7.59 -8.31
CA ASP A 187 -35.44 -8.33 -7.90
C ASP A 187 -35.62 -9.84 -8.15
N PRO A 188 -34.78 -10.47 -8.99
CA PRO A 188 -34.91 -11.89 -9.28
C PRO A 188 -34.83 -12.80 -8.05
N SER A 189 -34.11 -12.38 -7.00
CA SER A 189 -33.93 -13.17 -5.78
C SER A 189 -35.22 -13.31 -4.94
N VAL A 190 -36.20 -12.43 -5.17
CA VAL A 190 -37.46 -12.43 -4.42
C VAL A 190 -38.21 -13.76 -4.52
N THR A 191 -38.05 -14.49 -5.63
CA THR A 191 -38.66 -15.83 -5.80
C THR A 191 -38.15 -16.87 -4.80
N SER A 192 -36.91 -16.73 -4.33
CA SER A 192 -36.29 -17.62 -3.34
C SER A 192 -36.40 -17.06 -1.92
N ASN A 193 -36.04 -15.78 -1.72
CA ASN A 193 -35.88 -15.19 -0.40
C ASN A 193 -37.07 -14.31 0.08
N GLY A 194 -38.12 -14.08 -0.74
CA GLY A 194 -39.25 -13.23 -0.36
C GLY A 194 -38.88 -11.75 -0.20
N GLY A 195 -37.69 -11.36 -0.64
CA GLY A 195 -37.12 -10.04 -0.46
C GLY A 195 -36.20 -9.90 0.74
N ASP A 196 -36.09 -10.92 1.62
CA ASP A 196 -35.17 -10.91 2.76
C ASP A 196 -33.72 -10.97 2.29
N LEU A 197 -32.93 -9.97 2.66
CA LEU A 197 -31.52 -9.84 2.31
C LEU A 197 -30.59 -10.46 3.38
N GLY A 198 -31.16 -10.97 4.48
CA GLY A 198 -30.38 -11.41 5.64
C GLY A 198 -29.70 -10.24 6.36
N TRP A 199 -28.72 -10.58 7.20
CA TRP A 199 -27.94 -9.61 7.95
C TRP A 199 -26.82 -9.01 7.10
N PHE A 200 -26.64 -7.70 7.18
CA PHE A 200 -25.54 -6.98 6.51
C PHE A 200 -25.06 -5.80 7.33
N THR A 201 -23.86 -5.31 7.00
CA THR A 201 -23.21 -4.14 7.61
C THR A 201 -22.73 -3.15 6.55
N ALA A 202 -21.99 -2.10 6.95
CA ALA A 202 -21.47 -1.07 6.05
C ALA A 202 -20.70 -1.66 4.86
N PHE A 203 -20.82 -1.04 3.69
CA PHE A 203 -20.20 -1.38 2.40
C PHE A 203 -20.70 -2.67 1.73
N GLN A 204 -21.70 -3.33 2.27
CA GLN A 204 -22.32 -4.51 1.64
C GLN A 204 -23.45 -4.14 0.69
N MET A 205 -24.06 -2.97 0.91
CA MET A 205 -25.11 -2.40 0.05
C MET A 205 -24.64 -1.07 -0.55
N VAL A 206 -25.29 -0.62 -1.62
CA VAL A 206 -25.05 0.74 -2.16
C VAL A 206 -25.45 1.79 -1.12
N TYR A 207 -24.68 2.86 -1.03
CA TYR A 207 -24.79 3.81 0.08
C TYR A 207 -26.19 4.40 0.34
N PRO A 208 -26.99 4.82 -0.66
CA PRO A 208 -28.35 5.28 -0.39
C PRO A 208 -29.24 4.21 0.25
N PHE A 209 -29.08 2.95 -0.15
CA PHE A 209 -29.79 1.81 0.43
C PHE A 209 -29.32 1.53 1.86
N GLU A 210 -28.00 1.54 2.07
CA GLU A 210 -27.38 1.40 3.39
C GLU A 210 -27.89 2.49 4.35
N CYS A 211 -27.93 3.76 3.91
CA CYS A 211 -28.46 4.87 4.72
C CYS A 211 -29.92 4.61 5.13
N ALA A 212 -30.75 4.16 4.22
CA ALA A 212 -32.15 3.85 4.54
C ALA A 212 -32.24 2.72 5.58
N ALA A 213 -31.49 1.64 5.39
CA ALA A 213 -31.52 0.50 6.30
C ALA A 213 -31.07 0.86 7.72
N PHE A 214 -29.96 1.61 7.86
CA PHE A 214 -29.44 2.00 9.17
C PHE A 214 -30.29 3.06 9.87
N ASN A 215 -30.92 3.99 9.11
CA ASN A 215 -31.73 5.07 9.67
C ASN A 215 -33.17 4.69 9.96
N THR A 216 -33.75 3.66 9.29
CA THR A 216 -35.09 3.17 9.56
C THR A 216 -35.11 2.38 10.88
N PRO A 217 -35.98 2.67 11.85
CA PRO A 217 -36.15 1.88 13.07
C PRO A 217 -36.47 0.41 12.78
N GLU A 218 -36.12 -0.48 13.73
CA GLU A 218 -36.49 -1.89 13.64
C GLU A 218 -38.05 -2.03 13.67
N GLY A 219 -38.59 -2.88 12.81
CA GLY A 219 -39.99 -3.11 12.62
C GLY A 219 -40.68 -2.12 11.65
N GLU A 220 -39.99 -1.05 11.25
CA GLU A 220 -40.57 0.00 10.40
C GLU A 220 -40.24 -0.15 8.92
N LEU A 221 -41.05 0.53 8.08
CA LEU A 221 -40.89 0.64 6.63
C LEU A 221 -40.13 1.95 6.30
N SER A 222 -39.17 1.87 5.42
CA SER A 222 -38.40 3.05 4.98
C SER A 222 -39.23 3.96 4.07
N GLU A 223 -38.79 5.20 3.90
CA GLU A 223 -39.15 6.00 2.75
C GLU A 223 -38.65 5.35 1.45
N VAL A 224 -39.20 5.84 0.31
CA VAL A 224 -38.77 5.37 -1.00
C VAL A 224 -37.34 5.85 -1.26
N VAL A 225 -36.43 4.91 -1.57
CA VAL A 225 -35.00 5.14 -1.78
C VAL A 225 -34.67 5.01 -3.26
N ARG A 226 -34.02 6.02 -3.84
CA ARG A 226 -33.46 5.94 -5.21
C ARG A 226 -32.03 5.44 -5.18
N THR A 227 -31.74 4.41 -5.96
CA THR A 227 -30.40 3.92 -6.23
C THR A 227 -30.16 3.83 -7.75
N LYS A 228 -28.96 3.47 -8.16
CA LYS A 228 -28.65 3.20 -9.58
C LYS A 228 -29.49 2.06 -10.19
N PHE A 229 -30.07 1.19 -9.37
CA PHE A 229 -30.86 0.04 -9.80
C PHE A 229 -32.35 0.36 -9.97
N GLY A 230 -32.85 1.41 -9.32
CA GLY A 230 -34.26 1.76 -9.32
C GLY A 230 -34.69 2.38 -8.01
N TYR A 231 -36.02 2.27 -7.73
CA TYR A 231 -36.62 2.66 -6.49
C TYR A 231 -36.77 1.45 -5.56
N HIS A 232 -36.45 1.66 -4.28
CA HIS A 232 -36.57 0.64 -3.25
C HIS A 232 -37.44 1.11 -2.10
N ILE A 233 -38.13 0.18 -1.47
CA ILE A 233 -38.63 0.28 -0.10
C ILE A 233 -38.07 -0.86 0.72
N LEU A 234 -37.77 -0.60 1.98
CA LEU A 234 -37.14 -1.57 2.90
C LEU A 234 -38.00 -1.71 4.14
N GLN A 235 -38.17 -2.93 4.63
CA GLN A 235 -38.64 -3.20 5.97
C GLN A 235 -37.46 -3.71 6.81
N VAL A 236 -37.10 -2.98 7.86
CA VAL A 236 -36.02 -3.39 8.78
C VAL A 236 -36.62 -4.40 9.77
N THR A 237 -36.11 -5.63 9.72
CA THR A 237 -36.62 -6.74 10.54
C THR A 237 -35.75 -7.06 11.76
N GLY A 238 -34.54 -6.49 11.84
CA GLY A 238 -33.68 -6.64 13.00
C GLY A 238 -32.47 -5.72 12.98
N LYS A 239 -31.98 -5.37 14.17
CA LYS A 239 -30.73 -4.65 14.41
C LYS A 239 -29.96 -5.31 15.54
N ARG A 240 -28.64 -5.44 15.41
CA ARG A 240 -27.76 -5.99 16.45
C ARG A 240 -26.36 -5.40 16.36
N GLU A 241 -25.58 -5.59 17.42
CA GLU A 241 -24.15 -5.31 17.40
C GLU A 241 -23.44 -6.27 16.45
N ALA A 242 -22.40 -5.78 15.76
CA ALA A 242 -21.62 -6.58 14.83
C ALA A 242 -20.85 -7.69 15.56
N ARG A 243 -20.90 -8.89 14.99
CA ARG A 243 -20.22 -10.07 15.56
C ARG A 243 -18.72 -10.14 15.27
N GLY A 244 -18.18 -9.16 14.51
CA GLY A 244 -16.78 -9.15 14.10
C GLY A 244 -16.47 -10.10 12.95
N GLU A 245 -15.29 -10.70 13.00
CA GLU A 245 -14.84 -11.70 12.03
C GLU A 245 -14.44 -12.99 12.74
N VAL A 246 -14.69 -14.13 12.09
CA VAL A 246 -14.37 -15.45 12.61
C VAL A 246 -13.56 -16.23 11.57
N GLN A 247 -12.60 -17.01 12.05
CA GLN A 247 -11.90 -18.00 11.26
C GLN A 247 -12.21 -19.38 11.83
N VAL A 248 -12.73 -20.27 10.99
CA VAL A 248 -13.01 -21.65 11.35
C VAL A 248 -12.36 -22.63 10.37
N ALA A 249 -12.10 -23.84 10.84
CA ALA A 249 -11.90 -24.99 9.98
C ALA A 249 -13.21 -25.76 9.87
N HIS A 250 -13.50 -26.35 8.69
CA HIS A 250 -14.70 -27.14 8.52
C HIS A 250 -14.43 -28.50 7.85
N ILE A 251 -15.29 -29.47 8.15
CA ILE A 251 -15.40 -30.75 7.44
C ILE A 251 -16.78 -30.78 6.81
N MET A 252 -16.86 -30.94 5.49
CA MET A 252 -18.13 -30.99 4.77
C MET A 252 -18.36 -32.37 4.18
N VAL A 253 -19.56 -32.90 4.42
CA VAL A 253 -20.11 -34.04 3.66
C VAL A 253 -21.17 -33.47 2.74
N ARG A 254 -20.89 -33.48 1.44
CA ARG A 254 -21.72 -32.84 0.42
C ARG A 254 -23.08 -33.54 0.29
N MET A 255 -24.09 -32.73 0.15
CA MET A 255 -25.45 -33.15 -0.15
C MET A 255 -26.11 -32.04 -0.99
N PRO A 256 -26.62 -32.34 -2.19
CA PRO A 256 -27.30 -31.32 -3.00
C PRO A 256 -28.63 -30.90 -2.35
N ALA A 257 -29.02 -29.66 -2.58
CA ALA A 257 -30.32 -29.17 -2.15
C ALA A 257 -31.45 -30.01 -2.78
N GLY A 258 -32.46 -30.38 -1.98
CA GLY A 258 -33.56 -31.21 -2.46
C GLY A 258 -33.24 -32.71 -2.62
N ALA A 259 -32.10 -33.18 -2.07
CA ALA A 259 -31.72 -34.60 -2.08
C ALA A 259 -32.80 -35.50 -1.49
N PRO A 260 -33.01 -36.73 -2.03
CA PRO A 260 -33.90 -37.71 -1.47
C PRO A 260 -33.54 -38.07 -0.02
N GLN A 261 -34.54 -38.50 0.78
CA GLN A 261 -34.38 -38.76 2.21
C GLN A 261 -33.30 -39.79 2.56
N ASP A 262 -33.12 -40.80 1.71
CA ASP A 262 -32.06 -41.79 1.85
C ASP A 262 -30.65 -41.21 1.69
N GLN A 263 -30.47 -40.29 0.76
CA GLN A 263 -29.20 -39.56 0.57
C GLN A 263 -28.93 -38.61 1.75
N VAL A 264 -29.97 -37.93 2.26
CA VAL A 264 -29.86 -37.08 3.46
C VAL A 264 -29.39 -37.93 4.64
N ALA A 265 -30.06 -39.09 4.91
CA ALA A 265 -29.70 -39.95 5.99
C ALA A 265 -28.28 -40.57 5.86
N ASN A 266 -27.85 -40.85 4.62
CA ASN A 266 -26.48 -41.32 4.36
C ASN A 266 -25.45 -40.25 4.69
N ALA A 267 -25.64 -39.02 4.18
CA ALA A 267 -24.75 -37.90 4.44
C ALA A 267 -24.67 -37.56 5.93
N GLU A 268 -25.82 -37.57 6.61
CA GLU A 268 -25.89 -37.40 8.07
C GLU A 268 -25.15 -38.48 8.82
N GLY A 269 -25.33 -39.77 8.44
CA GLY A 269 -24.59 -40.87 9.04
C GLY A 269 -23.09 -40.74 8.89
N ARG A 270 -22.62 -40.30 7.73
CA ARG A 270 -21.20 -40.10 7.46
C ARG A 270 -20.61 -38.96 8.30
N ILE A 271 -21.28 -37.82 8.41
CA ILE A 271 -20.78 -36.71 9.22
C ILE A 271 -20.81 -37.05 10.73
N GLN A 272 -21.80 -37.81 11.18
CA GLN A 272 -21.88 -38.31 12.55
C GLN A 272 -20.72 -39.30 12.87
N GLU A 273 -20.31 -40.12 11.91
CA GLU A 273 -19.14 -40.97 12.06
C GLU A 273 -17.86 -40.15 12.20
N VAL A 274 -17.67 -39.10 11.38
CA VAL A 274 -16.54 -38.18 11.51
C VAL A 274 -16.56 -37.48 12.88
N LYS A 275 -17.73 -37.06 13.36
CA LYS A 275 -17.88 -36.48 14.70
C LYS A 275 -17.46 -37.45 15.78
N ARG A 276 -17.83 -38.73 15.67
CA ARG A 276 -17.46 -39.78 16.63
C ARG A 276 -15.94 -39.99 16.66
N LEU A 277 -15.28 -40.03 15.49
CA LEU A 277 -13.81 -40.13 15.41
C LEU A 277 -13.13 -38.92 16.06
N LEU A 278 -13.65 -37.73 15.82
CA LEU A 278 -13.17 -36.51 16.45
C LEU A 278 -13.30 -36.57 17.99
N MET A 279 -14.45 -37.02 18.48
CA MET A 279 -14.69 -37.23 19.94
C MET A 279 -13.83 -38.32 20.55
N SER A 280 -13.32 -39.27 19.75
CA SER A 280 -12.37 -40.27 20.20
C SER A 280 -10.91 -39.80 20.23
N GLY A 281 -10.66 -38.54 19.84
CA GLY A 281 -9.36 -37.88 19.94
C GLY A 281 -8.56 -37.79 18.63
N GLU A 282 -9.17 -38.14 17.49
CA GLU A 282 -8.51 -37.92 16.20
C GLU A 282 -8.42 -36.41 15.87
N SER A 283 -7.35 -36.01 15.20
CA SER A 283 -7.12 -34.60 14.83
C SER A 283 -8.16 -34.12 13.83
N PHE A 284 -8.75 -32.94 14.08
CA PHE A 284 -9.69 -32.29 13.15
C PHE A 284 -9.09 -32.13 11.74
N ASP A 285 -7.85 -31.69 11.67
CA ASP A 285 -7.15 -31.43 10.42
C ASP A 285 -6.92 -32.73 9.62
N ALA A 286 -6.56 -33.83 10.31
CA ALA A 286 -6.41 -35.14 9.68
C ALA A 286 -7.75 -35.67 9.17
N LEU A 287 -8.83 -35.48 9.96
CA LEU A 287 -10.18 -35.88 9.54
C LEU A 287 -10.68 -35.03 8.38
N ALA A 288 -10.37 -33.72 8.35
CA ALA A 288 -10.70 -32.83 7.23
C ALA A 288 -10.02 -33.29 5.95
N MET A 289 -8.71 -33.59 5.99
CA MET A 289 -7.96 -34.09 4.82
C MET A 289 -8.51 -35.42 4.29
N LYS A 290 -9.04 -36.28 5.20
CA LYS A 290 -9.49 -37.63 4.85
C LYS A 290 -10.95 -37.67 4.41
N TYR A 291 -11.82 -36.89 5.02
CA TYR A 291 -13.28 -37.05 4.90
C TYR A 291 -13.99 -35.81 4.33
N SER A 292 -13.36 -34.62 4.33
CA SER A 292 -14.02 -33.43 3.81
C SER A 292 -14.17 -33.50 2.30
N GLU A 293 -15.38 -33.24 1.83
CA GLU A 293 -15.72 -33.15 0.40
C GLU A 293 -15.68 -31.70 -0.13
N ASP A 294 -15.12 -30.76 0.64
CA ASP A 294 -14.77 -29.43 0.13
C ASP A 294 -13.36 -29.44 -0.45
N PRO A 295 -13.19 -29.42 -1.79
CA PRO A 295 -11.88 -29.51 -2.42
C PRO A 295 -11.01 -28.26 -2.17
N SER A 296 -11.60 -27.14 -1.77
CA SER A 296 -10.89 -25.88 -1.58
C SER A 296 -10.14 -25.82 -0.25
N THR A 297 -10.62 -26.54 0.76
CA THR A 297 -10.11 -26.50 2.14
C THR A 297 -9.64 -27.83 2.69
N ALA A 298 -10.12 -28.96 2.17
CA ALA A 298 -9.79 -30.29 2.68
C ALA A 298 -8.28 -30.50 2.83
N SER A 299 -7.48 -30.18 1.81
CA SER A 299 -6.01 -30.33 1.82
C SER A 299 -5.29 -29.39 2.80
N LYS A 300 -6.00 -28.41 3.35
CA LYS A 300 -5.51 -27.43 4.33
C LYS A 300 -6.10 -27.68 5.73
N GLY A 301 -6.49 -28.90 6.04
CA GLY A 301 -7.14 -29.22 7.31
C GLY A 301 -8.53 -28.60 7.49
N GLY A 302 -9.19 -28.23 6.40
CA GLY A 302 -10.51 -27.60 6.41
C GLY A 302 -10.50 -26.08 6.68
N LEU A 303 -9.34 -25.42 6.77
CA LEU A 303 -9.22 -24.01 7.14
C LEU A 303 -9.85 -23.08 6.10
N LEU A 304 -10.83 -22.29 6.54
CA LEU A 304 -11.47 -21.25 5.76
C LEU A 304 -10.75 -19.89 5.91
N PRO A 305 -10.86 -18.98 4.91
CA PRO A 305 -10.49 -17.59 5.10
C PRO A 305 -11.33 -16.94 6.21
N TRP A 306 -10.86 -15.82 6.76
CA TRP A 306 -11.65 -14.96 7.65
C TRP A 306 -12.95 -14.52 6.99
N PHE A 307 -14.04 -14.56 7.73
CA PHE A 307 -15.33 -14.07 7.25
C PHE A 307 -16.11 -13.38 8.37
N GLY A 308 -16.87 -12.37 7.98
CA GLY A 308 -17.86 -11.69 8.79
C GLY A 308 -19.28 -11.98 8.30
N THR A 309 -20.25 -11.27 8.86
CA THR A 309 -21.67 -11.41 8.56
C THR A 309 -22.00 -11.24 7.08
N GLY A 310 -22.88 -12.10 6.57
CA GLY A 310 -23.35 -12.11 5.18
C GLY A 310 -22.37 -12.70 4.16
N LYS A 311 -21.36 -13.46 4.62
CA LYS A 311 -20.36 -14.11 3.74
C LYS A 311 -20.59 -15.60 3.57
N MET A 312 -21.25 -16.23 4.53
CA MET A 312 -21.61 -17.65 4.51
C MET A 312 -23.15 -17.77 4.57
N VAL A 313 -23.67 -18.97 4.30
CA VAL A 313 -25.09 -19.24 4.53
C VAL A 313 -25.42 -19.15 6.02
N GLU A 314 -26.62 -18.69 6.33
CA GLU A 314 -27.01 -18.26 7.68
C GLU A 314 -26.78 -19.33 8.74
N GLU A 315 -27.10 -20.58 8.45
CA GLU A 315 -26.97 -21.71 9.39
C GLU A 315 -25.48 -21.97 9.74
N PHE A 316 -24.62 -21.94 8.72
CA PHE A 316 -23.19 -22.12 8.91
C PHE A 316 -22.58 -20.93 9.67
N GLU A 317 -22.97 -19.71 9.28
CA GLU A 317 -22.48 -18.48 9.88
C GLU A 317 -22.87 -18.39 11.36
N ASN A 318 -24.14 -18.66 11.69
CA ASN A 318 -24.60 -18.65 13.07
C ASN A 318 -23.84 -19.69 13.92
N ALA A 319 -23.70 -20.92 13.42
CA ALA A 319 -22.94 -21.94 14.13
C ALA A 319 -21.47 -21.57 14.36
N ALA A 320 -20.84 -20.89 13.39
CA ALA A 320 -19.46 -20.42 13.54
C ALA A 320 -19.32 -19.31 14.59
N PHE A 321 -20.24 -18.34 14.59
CA PHE A 321 -20.21 -17.24 15.55
C PHE A 321 -20.65 -17.64 16.97
N ASP A 322 -21.40 -18.73 17.12
CA ASP A 322 -21.82 -19.26 18.44
C ASP A 322 -20.70 -19.97 19.20
N LEU A 323 -19.65 -20.45 18.52
CA LEU A 323 -18.44 -21.00 19.15
C LEU A 323 -17.78 -19.92 20.01
N LYS A 324 -17.18 -20.27 21.15
CA LYS A 324 -16.64 -19.31 22.14
C LYS A 324 -15.12 -19.26 22.17
N GLU A 325 -14.49 -20.43 22.30
CA GLU A 325 -13.05 -20.55 22.51
C GLU A 325 -12.37 -21.25 21.32
N PRO A 326 -11.14 -20.87 20.95
CA PRO A 326 -10.37 -21.61 19.97
C PRO A 326 -10.31 -23.11 20.30
N GLY A 327 -10.67 -23.95 19.32
CA GLY A 327 -10.79 -25.38 19.50
C GLY A 327 -12.22 -25.88 19.71
N ASP A 328 -13.18 -25.03 20.06
CA ASP A 328 -14.60 -25.39 20.15
C ASP A 328 -15.12 -25.97 18.83
N ILE A 329 -16.03 -26.95 18.94
CA ILE A 329 -16.59 -27.65 17.80
C ILE A 329 -18.11 -27.51 17.78
N ALA A 330 -18.65 -27.14 16.63
CA ALA A 330 -20.09 -27.14 16.35
C ALA A 330 -20.45 -28.15 15.28
N GLY A 331 -21.70 -28.59 15.30
CA GLY A 331 -22.30 -29.42 14.27
C GLY A 331 -22.62 -30.84 14.73
N PRO A 332 -23.16 -31.64 13.80
CA PRO A 332 -23.35 -31.34 12.37
C PRO A 332 -24.35 -30.20 12.11
N VAL A 333 -23.93 -29.26 11.32
CA VAL A 333 -24.75 -28.13 10.80
C VAL A 333 -25.23 -28.51 9.41
N ARG A 334 -26.54 -28.48 9.19
CA ARG A 334 -27.15 -28.72 7.88
C ARG A 334 -27.26 -27.41 7.09
N THR A 335 -26.85 -27.43 5.84
CA THR A 335 -27.02 -26.35 4.87
C THR A 335 -27.50 -26.95 3.53
N ASP A 336 -27.80 -26.12 2.55
CA ASP A 336 -28.12 -26.58 1.20
C ASP A 336 -26.92 -27.23 0.47
N TYR A 337 -25.71 -27.09 0.99
CA TYR A 337 -24.50 -27.72 0.44
C TYR A 337 -24.19 -29.08 1.07
N GLY A 338 -24.78 -29.39 2.24
CA GLY A 338 -24.57 -30.61 2.97
C GLY A 338 -24.48 -30.42 4.47
N PHE A 339 -23.81 -31.36 5.13
CA PHE A 339 -23.57 -31.36 6.57
C PHE A 339 -22.14 -30.92 6.88
N HIS A 340 -21.98 -30.08 7.89
CA HIS A 340 -20.71 -29.50 8.28
C HIS A 340 -20.39 -29.75 9.76
N LEU A 341 -19.13 -30.05 10.06
CA LEU A 341 -18.54 -29.85 11.39
C LEU A 341 -17.65 -28.63 11.32
N LEU A 342 -17.72 -27.76 12.30
CA LEU A 342 -16.93 -26.56 12.40
C LEU A 342 -16.04 -26.62 13.63
N LYS A 343 -14.79 -26.13 13.50
CA LYS A 343 -13.87 -25.92 14.61
C LYS A 343 -13.44 -24.45 14.61
N LEU A 344 -13.63 -23.77 15.72
CA LEU A 344 -13.14 -22.40 15.88
C LEU A 344 -11.61 -22.36 15.87
N VAL A 345 -11.05 -21.52 15.03
CA VAL A 345 -9.61 -21.23 15.01
C VAL A 345 -9.34 -19.93 15.75
N GLU A 346 -10.03 -18.85 15.39
CA GLU A 346 -9.84 -17.55 16.02
C GLU A 346 -11.07 -16.65 15.78
N LYS A 347 -11.30 -15.69 16.68
CA LYS A 347 -12.25 -14.58 16.52
C LYS A 347 -11.55 -13.26 16.61
N LYS A 348 -12.04 -12.27 15.84
CA LYS A 348 -11.57 -10.89 15.88
C LYS A 348 -12.73 -9.95 16.07
N GLU A 349 -12.61 -9.08 17.04
CA GLU A 349 -13.48 -7.94 17.20
C GLU A 349 -13.17 -6.86 16.16
N LEU A 350 -14.05 -5.89 16.03
CA LEU A 350 -13.80 -4.73 15.17
C LEU A 350 -12.59 -3.94 15.73
N PRO A 351 -11.52 -3.72 14.93
CA PRO A 351 -10.41 -2.89 15.38
C PRO A 351 -10.86 -1.46 15.70
N SER A 352 -10.11 -0.75 16.52
CA SER A 352 -10.40 0.65 16.87
C SER A 352 -10.55 1.54 15.63
N LEU A 353 -11.26 2.67 15.77
CA LEU A 353 -11.37 3.66 14.69
C LEU A 353 -10.00 4.11 14.17
N THR A 354 -9.03 4.30 15.08
CA THR A 354 -7.67 4.73 14.72
C THR A 354 -6.98 3.72 13.81
N GLU A 355 -7.10 2.43 14.11
CA GLU A 355 -6.54 1.34 13.31
C GLU A 355 -7.29 1.17 11.99
N SER A 356 -8.62 1.31 12.01
CA SER A 356 -9.51 1.11 10.86
C SER A 356 -9.54 2.29 9.90
N ARG A 357 -9.23 3.52 10.35
CA ARG A 357 -9.44 4.78 9.62
C ARG A 357 -8.82 4.76 8.20
N ARG A 358 -7.61 4.25 8.08
CA ARG A 358 -6.91 4.19 6.78
C ARG A 358 -7.63 3.29 5.78
N GLU A 359 -8.07 2.12 6.21
CA GLU A 359 -8.79 1.18 5.35
C GLU A 359 -10.18 1.71 5.01
N LEU A 360 -10.91 2.25 5.99
CA LEU A 360 -12.22 2.83 5.79
C LEU A 360 -12.18 4.03 4.84
N SER A 361 -11.23 4.95 5.01
CA SER A 361 -11.03 6.07 4.09
C SER A 361 -10.80 5.60 2.65
N LYS A 362 -10.01 4.52 2.45
CA LYS A 362 -9.81 3.93 1.14
C LYS A 362 -11.10 3.31 0.57
N LYS A 363 -11.94 2.69 1.40
CA LYS A 363 -13.23 2.13 0.99
C LYS A 363 -14.21 3.24 0.64
N VAL A 364 -14.35 4.27 1.48
CA VAL A 364 -15.22 5.44 1.24
C VAL A 364 -14.87 6.14 -0.08
N ARG A 365 -13.58 6.31 -0.40
CA ARG A 365 -13.12 6.91 -1.65
C ARG A 365 -13.40 6.07 -2.91
N ARG A 366 -13.76 4.80 -2.78
CA ARG A 366 -14.02 3.88 -3.90
C ARG A 366 -15.48 3.52 -4.08
N ASP A 367 -16.28 3.87 -3.13
CA ASP A 367 -17.70 3.59 -3.09
C ASP A 367 -18.51 4.82 -3.58
N SER A 368 -19.83 4.71 -3.68
CA SER A 368 -20.72 5.81 -4.10
C SER A 368 -20.70 7.03 -3.16
N ARG A 369 -20.16 6.92 -1.94
CA ARG A 369 -19.88 8.04 -1.04
C ARG A 369 -18.91 9.05 -1.62
N ALA A 370 -17.98 8.61 -2.49
CA ALA A 370 -17.02 9.48 -3.13
C ALA A 370 -17.66 10.60 -3.95
N GLU A 371 -18.79 10.31 -4.64
CA GLU A 371 -19.53 11.32 -5.41
C GLU A 371 -20.12 12.40 -4.50
N ILE A 372 -20.52 12.07 -3.28
CA ILE A 372 -21.06 13.03 -2.32
C ILE A 372 -19.97 14.00 -1.87
N THR A 373 -18.77 13.49 -1.56
CA THR A 373 -17.63 14.35 -1.18
C THR A 373 -17.19 15.25 -2.32
N LYS A 374 -17.20 14.75 -3.55
CA LYS A 374 -16.89 15.52 -4.76
C LYS A 374 -17.91 16.60 -5.01
N THR A 375 -19.21 16.26 -5.00
CA THR A 375 -20.31 17.21 -5.19
C THR A 375 -20.31 18.31 -4.12
N SER A 376 -20.10 17.94 -2.85
CA SER A 376 -19.95 18.90 -1.75
C SER A 376 -18.80 19.86 -1.99
N PHE A 377 -17.65 19.33 -2.38
CA PHE A 377 -16.46 20.15 -2.66
C PHE A 377 -16.68 21.10 -3.82
N VAL A 378 -17.21 20.62 -4.94
CA VAL A 378 -17.54 21.46 -6.10
C VAL A 378 -18.54 22.57 -5.73
N ASN A 379 -19.54 22.27 -4.91
CA ASN A 379 -20.50 23.28 -4.44
C ASN A 379 -19.84 24.34 -3.53
N LYS A 380 -18.84 23.97 -2.75
CA LYS A 380 -18.02 24.92 -1.97
C LYS A 380 -17.21 25.81 -2.92
N LEU A 381 -16.57 25.24 -3.95
CA LEU A 381 -15.79 25.98 -4.94
C LEU A 381 -16.66 26.89 -5.80
N LYS A 382 -17.90 26.45 -6.20
CA LYS A 382 -18.86 27.31 -6.90
C LYS A 382 -19.14 28.60 -6.11
N LYS A 383 -19.33 28.49 -4.81
CA LYS A 383 -19.54 29.64 -3.92
C LYS A 383 -18.29 30.49 -3.74
N GLU A 384 -17.14 29.85 -3.49
CA GLU A 384 -15.87 30.54 -3.24
C GLU A 384 -15.41 31.34 -4.45
N TYR A 385 -15.54 30.78 -5.65
CA TYR A 385 -15.05 31.40 -6.90
C TYR A 385 -16.14 32.12 -7.72
N GLY A 386 -17.38 32.13 -7.21
CA GLY A 386 -18.49 32.82 -7.86
C GLY A 386 -18.88 32.21 -9.21
N ALA A 387 -18.78 30.86 -9.33
CA ALA A 387 -19.03 30.17 -10.59
C ALA A 387 -20.54 29.90 -10.78
N GLU A 388 -21.28 30.92 -11.20
CA GLU A 388 -22.69 30.83 -11.55
C GLU A 388 -22.86 30.72 -13.06
N VAL A 389 -23.60 29.70 -13.50
CA VAL A 389 -23.92 29.48 -14.91
C VAL A 389 -25.03 30.43 -15.33
N SER A 390 -24.83 31.16 -16.40
CA SER A 390 -25.85 32.03 -16.99
C SER A 390 -27.00 31.20 -17.57
N ALA A 391 -28.15 31.22 -16.93
CA ALA A 391 -29.36 30.50 -17.36
C ALA A 391 -29.74 30.80 -18.81
N ARG A 392 -29.62 32.07 -19.23
CA ARG A 392 -29.85 32.50 -20.62
C ARG A 392 -28.89 31.82 -21.61
N ARG A 393 -27.60 31.64 -21.25
CA ARG A 393 -26.61 31.03 -22.14
C ARG A 393 -26.82 29.51 -22.19
N LEU A 394 -27.11 28.89 -21.06
CA LEU A 394 -27.48 27.49 -20.99
C LEU A 394 -28.67 27.18 -21.89
N GLU A 395 -29.77 28.00 -21.80
CA GLU A 395 -30.92 27.85 -22.66
C GLU A 395 -30.59 28.01 -24.16
N ALA A 396 -29.71 28.96 -24.52
CA ALA A 396 -29.25 29.15 -25.90
C ALA A 396 -28.51 27.92 -26.45
N ILE A 397 -27.70 27.25 -25.63
CA ILE A 397 -27.01 26.02 -25.98
C ILE A 397 -28.01 24.87 -26.09
N GLN A 398 -28.93 24.72 -25.15
CA GLN A 398 -29.97 23.70 -25.17
C GLN A 398 -30.90 23.81 -26.40
N LEU A 399 -31.23 25.04 -26.81
CA LEU A 399 -32.05 25.29 -28.02
C LEU A 399 -31.27 24.98 -29.30
N ALA A 400 -29.96 25.22 -29.31
CA ALA A 400 -29.10 24.83 -30.45
C ALA A 400 -29.00 23.30 -30.55
N ALA A 401 -28.70 22.66 -29.43
CA ALA A 401 -28.55 21.21 -29.34
C ALA A 401 -29.85 20.45 -29.69
N ALA A 402 -31.04 20.98 -29.31
CA ALA A 402 -32.32 20.37 -29.61
C ALA A 402 -32.68 20.40 -31.12
N LYS A 403 -32.01 21.17 -31.94
CA LYS A 403 -32.21 21.23 -33.40
C LYS A 403 -31.43 20.19 -34.17
N VAL A 404 -30.50 19.55 -33.51
CA VAL A 404 -29.63 18.52 -34.09
C VAL A 404 -30.14 17.16 -33.62
N ASP A 405 -30.68 16.34 -34.53
CA ASP A 405 -31.15 14.99 -34.22
C ASP A 405 -30.06 14.05 -33.74
N SER A 406 -28.81 14.38 -34.01
CA SER A 406 -27.63 13.68 -33.51
C SER A 406 -26.99 14.45 -32.36
N LEU A 407 -26.80 13.79 -31.23
CA LEU A 407 -26.03 14.28 -30.12
C LEU A 407 -24.61 14.64 -30.54
N PHE A 408 -24.07 15.69 -29.93
CA PHE A 408 -22.69 16.08 -30.19
C PHE A 408 -21.71 15.02 -29.62
N TYR A 409 -20.95 14.42 -30.51
CA TYR A 409 -19.90 13.44 -30.20
C TYR A 409 -18.72 13.68 -31.16
N PRO A 410 -17.56 13.07 -30.96
CA PRO A 410 -16.46 13.24 -31.89
C PRO A 410 -16.88 13.01 -33.33
N GLY A 411 -16.71 14.02 -34.18
CA GLY A 411 -17.17 14.03 -35.58
C GLY A 411 -18.58 14.63 -35.82
N HIS A 412 -19.31 14.96 -34.77
CA HIS A 412 -20.61 15.64 -34.85
C HIS A 412 -20.59 16.84 -33.90
N PRO A 413 -19.97 17.96 -34.28
CA PRO A 413 -19.82 19.12 -33.40
C PRO A 413 -21.18 19.74 -33.07
N LEU A 414 -21.26 20.35 -31.90
CA LEU A 414 -22.39 21.18 -31.50
C LEU A 414 -22.41 22.44 -32.39
N GLU A 415 -23.21 22.40 -33.44
CA GLU A 415 -23.41 23.51 -34.36
C GLU A 415 -24.74 24.25 -34.07
N GLY A 416 -24.85 25.46 -34.58
CA GLY A 416 -26.11 26.21 -34.55
C GLY A 416 -26.33 27.07 -33.30
N VAL A 417 -25.35 27.19 -32.40
CA VAL A 417 -25.37 28.25 -31.39
C VAL A 417 -25.26 29.59 -32.11
N ARG A 418 -26.11 30.55 -31.79
CA ARG A 418 -26.14 31.87 -32.45
C ARG A 418 -24.82 32.59 -32.26
N ARG A 419 -24.25 33.14 -33.33
CA ARG A 419 -22.98 33.92 -33.30
C ARG A 419 -22.97 35.04 -32.25
N SER A 420 -24.14 35.62 -31.91
CA SER A 420 -24.27 36.62 -30.86
C SER A 420 -24.09 36.10 -29.44
N GLU A 421 -24.21 34.76 -29.24
CA GLU A 421 -24.11 34.10 -27.93
C GLU A 421 -22.77 33.38 -27.73
N VAL A 422 -22.08 32.97 -28.80
CA VAL A 422 -20.89 32.11 -28.77
C VAL A 422 -19.75 32.74 -27.93
N ASN A 423 -19.49 34.01 -28.08
CA ASN A 423 -18.42 34.75 -27.36
C ASN A 423 -18.92 35.35 -26.04
N ARG A 424 -20.11 34.94 -25.54
CA ARG A 424 -20.64 35.47 -24.28
C ARG A 424 -20.23 34.55 -23.12
N THR A 425 -19.97 35.17 -22.00
CA THR A 425 -19.63 34.48 -20.76
C THR A 425 -20.74 33.52 -20.35
N LEU A 426 -20.41 32.24 -20.28
CA LEU A 426 -21.29 31.19 -19.77
C LEU A 426 -21.23 31.16 -18.22
N PHE A 427 -20.03 31.18 -17.67
CA PHE A 427 -19.73 31.34 -16.25
C PHE A 427 -18.33 31.95 -16.07
N SER A 428 -17.95 32.24 -14.82
CA SER A 428 -16.60 32.67 -14.50
C SER A 428 -16.04 31.87 -13.31
N VAL A 429 -14.73 31.67 -13.27
CA VAL A 429 -14.03 31.05 -12.12
C VAL A 429 -13.04 32.07 -11.60
N ALA A 430 -13.22 32.56 -10.38
CA ALA A 430 -12.36 33.58 -9.77
C ALA A 430 -12.13 34.80 -10.70
N GLY A 431 -13.15 35.25 -11.41
CA GLY A 431 -13.10 36.36 -12.36
C GLY A 431 -12.55 36.02 -13.74
N GLN A 432 -12.10 34.80 -13.99
CA GLN A 432 -11.71 34.32 -15.31
C GLN A 432 -12.96 33.84 -16.07
N GLU A 433 -13.28 34.49 -17.17
CA GLU A 433 -14.45 34.16 -17.96
C GLU A 433 -14.27 32.84 -18.72
N ARG A 434 -15.34 32.07 -18.81
CA ARG A 434 -15.53 30.88 -19.67
C ARG A 434 -16.72 31.19 -20.57
N THR A 435 -16.45 31.21 -21.87
CA THR A 435 -17.47 31.56 -22.87
C THR A 435 -18.29 30.31 -23.30
N VAL A 436 -19.36 30.56 -24.01
CA VAL A 436 -20.13 29.48 -24.66
C VAL A 436 -19.24 28.73 -25.67
N GLN A 437 -18.30 29.42 -26.36
CA GLN A 437 -17.36 28.77 -27.28
C GLN A 437 -16.42 27.81 -26.55
N ASP A 438 -15.90 28.20 -25.39
CA ASP A 438 -15.02 27.32 -24.60
C ASP A 438 -15.73 26.01 -24.24
N PHE A 439 -17.01 26.08 -23.85
CA PHE A 439 -17.84 24.90 -23.62
C PHE A 439 -18.02 24.05 -24.90
N VAL A 440 -18.35 24.70 -26.04
CA VAL A 440 -18.55 24.00 -27.32
C VAL A 440 -17.26 23.29 -27.74
N ASP A 441 -16.10 23.92 -27.59
CA ASP A 441 -14.81 23.34 -27.91
C ASP A 441 -14.47 22.15 -26.97
N TRP A 442 -14.76 22.29 -25.69
CA TRP A 442 -14.63 21.22 -24.71
C TRP A 442 -15.53 20.04 -25.04
N ALA A 443 -16.79 20.28 -25.36
CA ALA A 443 -17.78 19.24 -25.73
C ALA A 443 -17.38 18.52 -27.00
N ASN A 444 -16.95 19.24 -28.04
CA ASN A 444 -16.51 18.70 -29.30
C ASN A 444 -15.16 17.94 -29.20
N GLY A 445 -14.42 18.13 -28.11
CA GLY A 445 -13.22 17.35 -27.79
C GLY A 445 -13.48 15.88 -27.40
N GLY A 446 -14.72 15.40 -27.52
CA GLY A 446 -15.07 14.00 -27.35
C GLY A 446 -15.25 13.53 -25.92
N LYS A 447 -15.51 14.42 -25.00
CA LYS A 447 -15.70 14.11 -23.55
C LYS A 447 -17.11 13.59 -23.21
N ILE A 448 -18.09 13.74 -24.11
CA ILE A 448 -19.48 13.29 -23.90
C ILE A 448 -19.61 11.80 -24.17
N ARG A 449 -20.19 11.05 -23.24
CA ARG A 449 -20.21 9.58 -23.28
C ARG A 449 -21.59 8.96 -23.48
N ASP A 450 -22.66 9.67 -23.17
CA ASP A 450 -24.03 9.12 -23.25
C ASP A 450 -24.81 9.77 -24.40
N LEU A 451 -25.12 8.97 -25.41
CA LEU A 451 -25.74 9.41 -26.66
C LEU A 451 -27.24 9.09 -26.76
N ASN A 452 -27.82 8.47 -25.72
CA ASN A 452 -29.21 7.97 -25.79
C ASN A 452 -30.22 8.85 -25.03
N ARG A 453 -29.79 9.99 -24.48
CA ARG A 453 -30.60 10.88 -23.66
C ARG A 453 -31.13 12.10 -24.44
N PRO A 454 -32.24 12.69 -24.01
CA PRO A 454 -32.73 13.94 -24.60
C PRO A 454 -31.65 15.02 -24.55
N THR A 455 -31.32 15.58 -25.71
CA THR A 455 -30.19 16.53 -25.88
C THR A 455 -30.26 17.72 -24.94
N ARG A 456 -31.48 18.19 -24.60
CA ARG A 456 -31.66 19.33 -23.69
C ARG A 456 -31.21 19.00 -22.24
N GLU A 457 -31.51 17.82 -21.76
CA GLU A 457 -31.10 17.34 -20.43
C GLU A 457 -29.62 17.08 -20.39
N LEU A 458 -29.09 16.40 -21.41
CA LEU A 458 -27.68 16.11 -21.55
C LEU A 458 -26.81 17.39 -21.54
N VAL A 459 -27.24 18.45 -22.24
CA VAL A 459 -26.51 19.74 -22.25
C VAL A 459 -26.38 20.34 -20.85
N ALA A 460 -27.43 20.29 -20.04
CA ALA A 460 -27.37 20.85 -18.69
C ALA A 460 -26.33 20.10 -17.82
N GLU A 461 -26.35 18.79 -17.88
CA GLU A 461 -25.38 17.95 -17.15
C GLU A 461 -23.95 18.12 -17.66
N GLU A 462 -23.78 18.25 -18.98
CA GLU A 462 -22.45 18.47 -19.55
C GLU A 462 -21.90 19.86 -19.23
N VAL A 463 -22.74 20.89 -19.15
CA VAL A 463 -22.32 22.22 -18.66
C VAL A 463 -21.92 22.12 -17.18
N ASP A 464 -22.69 21.43 -16.35
CA ASP A 464 -22.32 21.23 -14.94
C ASP A 464 -21.00 20.47 -14.80
N ARG A 465 -20.75 19.46 -15.65
CA ARG A 465 -19.48 18.72 -15.67
C ARG A 465 -18.31 19.59 -16.15
N TYR A 466 -18.55 20.46 -17.13
CA TYR A 466 -17.53 21.41 -17.59
C TYR A 466 -17.20 22.41 -16.48
N VAL A 467 -18.20 22.95 -15.78
CA VAL A 467 -17.99 23.84 -14.62
C VAL A 467 -17.18 23.13 -13.53
N GLU A 468 -17.51 21.88 -13.26
CA GLU A 468 -16.78 21.06 -12.27
C GLU A 468 -15.31 20.87 -12.67
N GLU A 469 -15.03 20.49 -13.92
CA GLU A 469 -13.66 20.31 -14.42
C GLU A 469 -12.86 21.61 -14.32
N GLU A 470 -13.44 22.75 -14.71
CA GLU A 470 -12.78 24.05 -14.65
C GLU A 470 -12.51 24.52 -13.21
N LEU A 471 -13.46 24.28 -12.30
CA LEU A 471 -13.30 24.59 -10.88
C LEU A 471 -12.19 23.77 -10.23
N LEU A 472 -12.18 22.46 -10.48
CA LEU A 472 -11.16 21.56 -9.95
C LEU A 472 -9.78 21.88 -10.55
N ALA A 473 -9.71 22.17 -11.85
CA ALA A 473 -8.47 22.59 -12.50
C ALA A 473 -7.94 23.90 -11.93
N TYR A 474 -8.81 24.87 -11.69
CA TYR A 474 -8.41 26.14 -11.06
C TYR A 474 -7.96 25.92 -9.61
N GLU A 475 -8.73 25.17 -8.80
CA GLU A 475 -8.37 24.86 -7.42
C GLU A 475 -7.02 24.14 -7.35
N ASP A 476 -6.76 23.19 -8.26
CA ASP A 476 -5.48 22.49 -8.35
C ASP A 476 -4.31 23.46 -8.50
N THR A 477 -4.47 24.55 -9.26
CA THR A 477 -3.43 25.61 -9.39
C THR A 477 -3.24 26.44 -8.13
N GLN A 478 -4.14 26.36 -7.16
CA GLN A 478 -4.09 27.13 -5.91
C GLN A 478 -3.53 26.33 -4.73
N LEU A 479 -3.29 25.03 -4.89
CA LEU A 479 -2.95 24.14 -3.78
C LEU A 479 -1.70 24.58 -3.03
N GLU A 480 -0.62 24.94 -3.73
CA GLU A 480 0.63 25.38 -3.11
C GLU A 480 0.45 26.69 -2.30
N ARG A 481 -0.48 27.54 -2.73
CA ARG A 481 -0.79 28.78 -2.02
C ARG A 481 -1.71 28.57 -0.82
N LYS A 482 -2.69 27.65 -0.94
CA LYS A 482 -3.70 27.39 0.09
C LYS A 482 -3.22 26.42 1.19
N HIS A 483 -2.33 25.50 0.83
CA HIS A 483 -1.89 24.42 1.68
C HIS A 483 -0.38 24.39 1.81
N ASN A 484 0.14 24.93 2.92
CA ASN A 484 1.58 25.00 3.15
C ASN A 484 2.26 23.63 3.20
N ASP A 485 1.58 22.62 3.75
CA ASP A 485 2.05 21.24 3.77
C ASP A 485 2.17 20.64 2.35
N PHE A 486 1.25 20.98 1.45
CA PHE A 486 1.34 20.59 0.03
C PHE A 486 2.51 21.30 -0.67
N ARG A 487 2.68 22.61 -0.45
CA ARG A 487 3.83 23.37 -0.99
C ARG A 487 5.16 22.73 -0.58
N LEU A 488 5.35 22.52 0.73
CA LEU A 488 6.56 21.90 1.28
C LEU A 488 6.79 20.49 0.73
N LEU A 489 5.72 19.72 0.55
CA LEU A 489 5.82 18.40 -0.04
C LEU A 489 6.27 18.46 -1.51
N MET A 490 5.75 19.41 -2.28
CA MET A 490 6.15 19.61 -3.68
C MET A 490 7.59 20.08 -3.81
N GLU A 491 8.06 20.98 -2.94
CA GLU A 491 9.46 21.38 -2.85
C GLU A 491 10.37 20.20 -2.52
N GLU A 492 9.97 19.33 -1.59
CA GLU A 492 10.72 18.12 -1.26
C GLU A 492 10.86 17.16 -2.45
N TYR A 493 9.79 16.97 -3.23
CA TYR A 493 9.85 16.15 -4.45
C TYR A 493 10.71 16.79 -5.54
N HIS A 494 10.56 18.09 -5.75
CA HIS A 494 11.38 18.87 -6.68
C HIS A 494 12.87 18.72 -6.36
N ASP A 495 13.24 19.07 -5.14
CA ASP A 495 14.63 19.01 -4.65
C ASP A 495 15.17 17.57 -4.66
N GLY A 496 14.33 16.60 -4.29
CA GLY A 496 14.69 15.18 -4.24
C GLY A 496 15.02 14.59 -5.62
N ILE A 497 14.25 14.89 -6.65
CA ILE A 497 14.52 14.43 -8.02
C ILE A 497 15.83 15.05 -8.52
N LEU A 498 16.02 16.35 -8.32
CA LEU A 498 17.24 17.07 -8.73
C LEU A 498 18.48 16.50 -8.02
N LEU A 499 18.38 16.31 -6.71
CA LEU A 499 19.45 15.74 -5.90
C LEU A 499 19.87 14.35 -6.39
N PHE A 500 18.87 13.48 -6.63
CA PHE A 500 19.12 12.10 -7.07
C PHE A 500 19.84 12.09 -8.43
N GLU A 501 19.29 12.81 -9.41
CA GLU A 501 19.81 12.83 -10.77
C GLU A 501 21.22 13.42 -10.85
N LEU A 502 21.46 14.55 -10.16
CA LEU A 502 22.78 15.17 -10.17
C LEU A 502 23.81 14.36 -9.38
N THR A 503 23.41 13.73 -8.25
CA THR A 503 24.32 12.86 -7.49
C THR A 503 24.66 11.60 -8.28
N ASP A 504 23.73 11.02 -9.03
CA ASP A 504 24.01 9.92 -9.94
C ASP A 504 25.07 10.31 -10.99
N GLN A 505 24.91 11.46 -11.62
CA GLN A 505 25.83 11.95 -12.65
C GLN A 505 27.21 12.28 -12.09
N LYS A 506 27.29 12.96 -10.94
CA LYS A 506 28.54 13.49 -10.37
C LYS A 506 29.31 12.45 -9.55
N VAL A 507 28.61 11.49 -8.93
CA VAL A 507 29.17 10.55 -7.96
C VAL A 507 28.96 9.11 -8.39
N TRP A 508 27.74 8.60 -8.43
CA TRP A 508 27.49 7.14 -8.52
C TRP A 508 27.86 6.58 -9.89
N SER A 509 27.26 7.10 -10.95
CA SER A 509 27.59 6.68 -12.33
C SER A 509 29.02 7.01 -12.71
N ARG A 510 29.57 8.12 -12.21
CA ARG A 510 30.97 8.50 -12.44
C ARG A 510 31.93 7.50 -11.81
N ALA A 511 31.74 7.14 -10.54
CA ALA A 511 32.62 6.18 -9.84
C ALA A 511 32.67 4.79 -10.51
N VAL A 512 31.60 4.39 -11.21
CA VAL A 512 31.54 3.12 -11.94
C VAL A 512 32.18 3.22 -13.33
N LYS A 513 31.99 4.35 -14.02
CA LYS A 513 32.46 4.57 -15.40
C LYS A 513 33.92 5.04 -15.49
N ASP A 514 34.38 5.77 -14.51
CA ASP A 514 35.75 6.33 -14.47
C ASP A 514 36.75 5.28 -13.97
N SER A 515 37.08 4.32 -14.83
CA SER A 515 38.02 3.25 -14.47
C SER A 515 39.43 3.76 -14.16
N ALA A 516 39.84 4.87 -14.80
CA ALA A 516 41.18 5.45 -14.56
C ALA A 516 41.24 6.14 -13.18
N GLY A 517 40.22 6.94 -12.85
CA GLY A 517 40.12 7.58 -11.54
C GLY A 517 39.99 6.59 -10.41
N LEU A 518 39.21 5.52 -10.59
CA LEU A 518 39.08 4.44 -9.61
C LEU A 518 40.43 3.71 -9.37
N ALA A 519 41.18 3.43 -10.42
CA ALA A 519 42.48 2.78 -10.30
C ALA A 519 43.52 3.69 -9.60
N ASP A 520 43.56 4.98 -9.92
CA ASP A 520 44.39 5.97 -9.25
C ASP A 520 43.99 6.12 -7.78
N PHE A 521 42.70 6.25 -7.48
CA PHE A 521 42.19 6.29 -6.10
C PHE A 521 42.62 5.05 -5.29
N HIS A 522 42.39 3.86 -5.83
CA HIS A 522 42.81 2.61 -5.18
C HIS A 522 44.29 2.57 -4.94
N SER A 523 45.13 3.00 -5.94
CA SER A 523 46.58 2.98 -5.83
C SER A 523 47.09 3.89 -4.72
N ARG A 524 46.47 5.05 -4.49
CA ARG A 524 46.80 6.00 -3.43
C ARG A 524 46.28 5.62 -2.04
N ASN A 525 45.27 4.76 -1.99
CA ASN A 525 44.60 4.39 -0.76
C ASN A 525 44.69 2.89 -0.44
N ARG A 526 45.76 2.22 -0.88
CA ARG A 526 45.93 0.76 -0.75
C ARG A 526 45.77 0.27 0.68
N GLU A 527 46.12 1.09 1.67
CA GLU A 527 46.01 0.74 3.10
C GLU A 527 44.58 0.59 3.58
N GLN A 528 43.62 1.12 2.84
CA GLN A 528 42.17 0.94 3.13
C GLN A 528 41.66 -0.42 2.63
N PHE A 529 42.36 -1.07 1.73
CA PHE A 529 41.94 -2.29 1.03
C PHE A 529 42.90 -3.43 1.31
N MET A 530 43.09 -3.78 2.56
CA MET A 530 44.00 -4.82 2.98
C MET A 530 43.31 -6.17 3.15
N TRP A 531 43.96 -7.22 2.71
CA TRP A 531 43.68 -8.51 3.26
C TRP A 531 44.23 -8.55 4.67
N PRO A 532 43.48 -9.04 5.65
CA PRO A 532 44.02 -9.35 6.97
C PRO A 532 45.02 -10.52 6.87
N GLU A 533 45.66 -10.88 7.96
CA GLU A 533 46.41 -12.11 8.10
C GLU A 533 45.60 -13.32 7.66
N ARG A 534 46.17 -14.22 6.86
CA ARG A 534 45.50 -15.39 6.29
C ARG A 534 46.35 -16.63 6.41
N LEU A 535 45.70 -17.78 6.58
CA LEU A 535 46.32 -19.07 6.42
C LEU A 535 45.86 -19.73 5.13
N GLN A 536 46.78 -20.02 4.22
CA GLN A 536 46.52 -20.98 3.16
C GLN A 536 46.63 -22.35 3.76
N ALA A 537 45.52 -23.06 3.91
CA ALA A 537 45.52 -24.34 4.64
C ALA A 537 44.53 -25.35 4.02
N GLY A 538 44.83 -26.62 4.29
CA GLY A 538 43.91 -27.72 4.09
C GLY A 538 43.40 -28.22 5.46
N ILE A 539 42.10 -28.22 5.66
CA ILE A 539 41.46 -28.74 6.86
C ILE A 539 40.93 -30.14 6.55
N HIS A 540 41.42 -31.14 7.26
CA HIS A 540 41.14 -32.55 7.04
C HIS A 540 40.41 -33.11 8.26
N THR A 541 39.10 -33.33 8.13
CA THR A 541 38.31 -34.00 9.18
C THR A 541 38.37 -35.49 8.99
N CYS A 542 39.04 -36.19 9.91
CA CYS A 542 39.22 -37.63 9.90
C CYS A 542 38.27 -38.33 10.88
N GLU A 543 37.63 -39.37 10.44
CA GLU A 543 36.67 -40.14 11.25
C GLU A 543 37.32 -40.76 12.53
N ASP A 544 38.61 -41.18 12.41
CA ASP A 544 39.35 -41.80 13.51
C ASP A 544 40.86 -41.54 13.43
N ALA A 545 41.60 -41.87 14.49
CA ALA A 545 43.05 -41.75 14.59
C ALA A 545 43.86 -42.55 13.54
N LYS A 546 43.29 -43.64 13.02
CA LYS A 546 43.97 -44.47 12.00
C LYS A 546 43.99 -43.74 10.66
N ILE A 547 42.85 -43.06 10.33
CA ILE A 547 42.70 -42.25 9.14
C ILE A 547 43.59 -41.03 9.26
N ALA A 548 43.59 -40.35 10.40
CA ALA A 548 44.45 -39.18 10.64
C ALA A 548 45.92 -39.53 10.44
N LYS A 549 46.36 -40.70 10.91
CA LYS A 549 47.75 -41.18 10.68
C LYS A 549 48.03 -41.45 9.21
N LYS A 550 47.09 -41.96 8.43
CA LYS A 550 47.23 -42.17 6.98
C LYS A 550 47.31 -40.79 6.26
N VAL A 551 46.42 -39.86 6.59
CA VAL A 551 46.42 -38.50 6.03
C VAL A 551 47.75 -37.80 6.33
N ARG A 552 48.22 -37.84 7.56
CA ARG A 552 49.51 -37.23 7.94
C ARG A 552 50.70 -37.87 7.17
N LYS A 553 50.65 -39.21 6.95
CA LYS A 553 51.70 -39.89 6.16
C LYS A 553 51.65 -39.47 4.71
N GLU A 554 50.49 -39.33 4.13
CA GLU A 554 50.32 -38.92 2.73
C GLU A 554 50.72 -37.47 2.52
N LEU A 555 50.32 -36.55 3.41
CA LEU A 555 50.75 -35.15 3.40
C LEU A 555 52.30 -35.05 3.43
N LYS A 556 52.96 -35.88 4.23
CA LYS A 556 54.43 -35.92 4.28
C LYS A 556 55.07 -36.46 3.01
N LYS A 557 54.37 -37.30 2.26
CA LYS A 557 54.89 -37.95 1.05
C LYS A 557 54.67 -37.11 -0.21
N THR A 558 53.50 -36.59 -0.35
CA THR A 558 53.01 -35.93 -1.59
C THR A 558 52.61 -34.49 -1.42
N GLY A 559 52.33 -34.01 -0.19
CA GLY A 559 51.74 -32.71 0.10
C GLY A 559 50.23 -32.64 -0.25
N ASP A 560 49.68 -33.72 -0.79
CA ASP A 560 48.28 -33.79 -1.24
C ASP A 560 47.61 -35.08 -0.70
N VAL A 561 46.32 -35.01 -0.42
CA VAL A 561 45.53 -36.13 0.14
C VAL A 561 44.37 -36.54 -0.72
N GLU A 562 44.20 -35.95 -1.89
CA GLU A 562 42.99 -36.22 -2.70
C GLU A 562 42.95 -37.64 -3.26
N GLY A 563 44.08 -38.23 -3.59
CA GLY A 563 44.22 -39.64 -3.97
C GLY A 563 43.77 -40.58 -2.83
N LEU A 564 44.31 -40.34 -1.63
CA LEU A 564 43.98 -41.10 -0.41
C LEU A 564 42.48 -40.90 -0.05
N ARG A 565 41.95 -39.70 -0.22
CA ARG A 565 40.53 -39.41 0.02
C ARG A 565 39.64 -40.28 -0.86
N ARG A 566 39.91 -40.36 -2.17
CA ARG A 566 39.12 -41.17 -3.11
C ARG A 566 39.07 -42.64 -2.71
N GLU A 567 40.20 -43.20 -2.27
CA GLU A 567 40.28 -44.59 -1.76
C GLU A 567 39.42 -44.76 -0.52
N LEU A 568 39.55 -43.85 0.46
CA LEU A 568 38.89 -44.01 1.75
C LEU A 568 37.37 -43.83 1.65
N ILE A 569 36.90 -42.84 0.86
CA ILE A 569 35.46 -42.58 0.71
C ILE A 569 34.75 -43.65 -0.13
N ALA A 570 35.46 -44.43 -0.96
CA ALA A 570 34.90 -45.54 -1.71
C ALA A 570 34.42 -46.66 -0.78
N GLU A 571 35.11 -46.89 0.36
CA GLU A 571 34.74 -47.88 1.37
C GLU A 571 33.90 -47.28 2.48
N ARG A 572 34.17 -46.04 2.91
CA ARG A 572 33.54 -45.32 4.01
C ARG A 572 33.30 -43.85 3.63
N PRO A 573 32.05 -43.45 3.25
CA PRO A 573 31.80 -42.11 2.71
C PRO A 573 32.17 -40.95 3.61
N LEU A 574 32.20 -41.13 4.92
CA LEU A 574 32.56 -40.07 5.90
C LEU A 574 33.94 -40.20 6.47
N ALA A 575 34.77 -41.13 5.97
CA ALA A 575 36.10 -41.40 6.51
C ALA A 575 37.02 -40.17 6.48
N LEU A 576 36.95 -39.35 5.42
CA LEU A 576 37.80 -38.18 5.26
C LEU A 576 37.04 -37.06 4.52
N ARG A 577 36.91 -35.91 5.17
CA ARG A 577 36.42 -34.67 4.57
C ARG A 577 37.55 -33.68 4.48
N ASN A 578 37.74 -33.05 3.33
CA ASN A 578 38.75 -32.04 3.09
C ASN A 578 38.08 -30.69 2.75
N GLU A 579 38.67 -29.62 3.30
CA GLU A 579 38.36 -28.23 2.95
C GLU A 579 39.67 -27.51 2.68
N PHE A 580 39.79 -26.83 1.56
CA PHE A 580 41.01 -26.11 1.17
C PHE A 580 40.65 -24.66 0.92
N GLY A 581 41.46 -23.75 1.43
CA GLY A 581 41.18 -22.32 1.25
C GLY A 581 42.25 -21.41 1.83
N LYS A 582 42.04 -20.13 1.63
CA LYS A 582 42.72 -19.05 2.35
C LYS A 582 41.74 -18.55 3.41
N PHE A 583 42.02 -18.90 4.64
CA PHE A 583 41.15 -18.59 5.79
C PHE A 583 41.62 -17.29 6.46
N VAL A 584 40.65 -16.45 6.80
CA VAL A 584 40.80 -15.31 7.70
C VAL A 584 40.30 -15.72 9.08
N GLU A 585 40.77 -15.10 10.13
CA GLU A 585 40.27 -15.32 11.49
C GLU A 585 38.74 -15.02 11.54
N GLY A 586 37.98 -15.97 12.01
CA GLY A 586 36.53 -15.95 12.02
C GLY A 586 35.81 -16.71 10.87
N ASP A 587 36.57 -17.12 9.83
CA ASP A 587 36.02 -17.89 8.70
C ASP A 587 35.74 -19.36 9.06
N ASN A 588 36.66 -19.96 9.85
CA ASN A 588 36.59 -21.38 10.20
C ASN A 588 37.23 -21.64 11.56
N THR A 589 36.49 -22.25 12.48
CA THR A 589 36.91 -22.52 13.86
C THR A 589 38.26 -23.28 13.96
N TRP A 590 38.55 -24.16 13.01
CA TRP A 590 39.77 -24.93 13.01
C TRP A 590 40.98 -24.12 12.51
N ALA A 591 40.74 -23.27 11.53
CA ALA A 591 41.73 -22.30 11.08
C ALA A 591 42.04 -21.28 12.19
N ASP A 592 41.05 -20.85 12.95
CA ASP A 592 41.21 -19.91 14.08
C ASP A 592 42.15 -20.51 15.16
N ARG A 593 41.95 -21.78 15.50
CA ARG A 593 42.84 -22.49 16.44
C ARG A 593 44.26 -22.64 15.91
N ALA A 594 44.43 -22.80 14.59
CA ALA A 594 45.75 -22.81 13.99
C ALA A 594 46.41 -21.43 14.01
N PHE A 595 45.65 -20.35 13.88
CA PHE A 595 46.15 -18.97 14.09
C PHE A 595 46.59 -18.75 15.53
N GLU A 596 45.81 -19.20 16.53
CA GLU A 596 46.20 -19.12 17.94
C GLU A 596 47.52 -19.89 18.20
N ALA A 597 47.60 -21.10 17.66
CA ALA A 597 48.81 -21.93 17.82
C ALA A 597 50.04 -21.37 17.10
N LEU A 598 49.86 -20.61 16.04
CA LEU A 598 50.94 -19.85 15.39
C LEU A 598 51.41 -18.68 16.24
N ARG A 599 50.48 -17.95 16.85
CA ARG A 599 50.76 -16.77 17.67
C ARG A 599 51.45 -17.14 19.00
N ASP A 600 51.07 -18.25 19.63
CA ASP A 600 51.68 -18.71 20.88
C ASP A 600 52.97 -19.55 20.67
N GLY A 601 53.34 -19.78 19.41
CA GLY A 601 54.53 -20.51 19.03
C GLY A 601 54.43 -22.04 19.21
N SER A 602 53.25 -22.59 19.49
CA SER A 602 53.02 -24.02 19.65
C SER A 602 52.98 -24.77 18.30
N LEU A 603 52.68 -24.05 17.22
CA LEU A 603 52.62 -24.59 15.86
C LEU A 603 53.97 -24.43 15.15
N VAL A 604 54.77 -25.48 15.14
CA VAL A 604 56.08 -25.50 14.49
C VAL A 604 56.15 -26.52 13.35
N ALA A 605 57.00 -26.23 12.35
CA ALA A 605 57.24 -27.17 11.27
C ALA A 605 57.95 -28.44 11.79
N ASP A 606 57.56 -29.60 11.28
CA ASP A 606 58.28 -30.85 11.53
C ASP A 606 59.61 -30.87 10.74
N LYS A 607 60.42 -31.96 10.94
CA LYS A 607 61.74 -32.13 10.27
C LYS A 607 61.67 -32.07 8.73
N ASN A 608 60.47 -32.16 8.11
CA ASN A 608 60.26 -32.10 6.68
C ASN A 608 59.57 -30.74 6.24
N GLY A 609 59.46 -29.76 7.16
CA GLY A 609 58.88 -28.48 6.89
C GLY A 609 57.35 -28.48 6.90
N LEU A 610 56.72 -29.59 7.32
CA LEU A 610 55.28 -29.71 7.33
C LEU A 610 54.71 -29.11 8.62
N VAL A 611 53.81 -28.16 8.47
CA VAL A 611 53.10 -27.49 9.60
C VAL A 611 51.70 -28.05 9.71
N ILE A 612 51.42 -28.82 10.77
CA ILE A 612 50.11 -29.41 11.02
C ILE A 612 49.68 -29.12 12.45
N PHE A 613 48.55 -28.44 12.58
CA PHE A 613 47.81 -28.33 13.83
C PHE A 613 46.83 -29.52 13.92
N GLU A 614 46.77 -30.20 15.05
CA GLU A 614 45.89 -31.33 15.30
C GLU A 614 45.01 -31.08 16.52
N THR A 615 43.70 -31.30 16.37
CA THR A 615 42.74 -31.18 17.46
C THR A 615 41.69 -32.27 17.34
N THR A 616 40.84 -32.44 18.35
CA THR A 616 39.77 -33.43 18.39
C THR A 616 38.43 -32.75 18.56
N GLU A 617 37.39 -33.31 17.96
CA GLU A 617 36.00 -32.87 18.10
C GLU A 617 35.11 -34.07 18.39
N GLY A 618 34.21 -33.93 19.39
CA GLY A 618 33.10 -34.83 19.65
C GLY A 618 33.40 -36.33 19.67
N GLY A 619 34.40 -36.78 20.44
CA GLY A 619 34.74 -38.19 20.56
C GLY A 619 36.01 -38.58 19.77
N ASP A 620 35.87 -39.37 18.71
CA ASP A 620 36.98 -39.95 17.98
C ASP A 620 37.41 -39.19 16.74
N GLN A 621 36.70 -38.12 16.32
CA GLN A 621 37.09 -37.35 15.14
C GLN A 621 38.32 -36.51 15.38
N ILE A 622 39.25 -36.59 14.44
CA ILE A 622 40.53 -35.85 14.48
C ILE A 622 40.55 -34.86 13.31
N ILE A 623 40.79 -33.60 13.63
CA ILE A 623 40.92 -32.52 12.68
C ILE A 623 42.42 -32.21 12.50
N LEU A 624 42.88 -32.27 11.26
CA LEU A 624 44.23 -31.88 10.89
C LEU A 624 44.17 -30.61 10.05
N VAL A 625 44.77 -29.53 10.54
CA VAL A 625 44.91 -28.28 9.76
C VAL A 625 46.34 -28.26 9.22
N HIS A 626 46.48 -28.53 7.94
CA HIS A 626 47.75 -28.46 7.22
C HIS A 626 47.96 -27.01 6.73
N VAL A 627 48.81 -26.28 7.43
CA VAL A 627 49.16 -24.90 7.06
C VAL A 627 50.23 -24.95 5.98
N GLN A 628 49.87 -24.50 4.78
CA GLN A 628 50.78 -24.43 3.63
C GLN A 628 51.55 -23.12 3.61
N GLU A 629 50.89 -22.02 3.94
CA GLU A 629 51.47 -20.69 3.95
C GLU A 629 50.77 -19.81 5.01
N HIS A 630 51.55 -19.07 5.75
CA HIS A 630 51.11 -18.02 6.64
C HIS A 630 51.31 -16.68 5.94
N MET A 631 50.22 -16.07 5.49
CA MET A 631 50.24 -14.87 4.68
C MET A 631 50.03 -13.64 5.57
N GLN A 632 51.01 -12.76 5.56
CA GLN A 632 50.91 -11.47 6.25
C GLN A 632 49.88 -10.57 5.54
N PRO A 633 49.31 -9.54 6.23
CA PRO A 633 48.43 -8.58 5.61
C PRO A 633 49.05 -8.01 4.33
N THR A 634 48.26 -8.08 3.25
CA THR A 634 48.68 -7.60 1.92
C THR A 634 47.57 -6.75 1.29
N PRO A 635 47.91 -5.72 0.49
CA PRO A 635 46.92 -4.97 -0.26
C PRO A 635 46.15 -5.88 -1.22
N LYS A 636 44.82 -5.75 -1.25
CA LYS A 636 43.97 -6.37 -2.25
C LYS A 636 44.19 -5.70 -3.61
N SER A 637 44.20 -6.49 -4.66
CA SER A 637 44.09 -5.92 -6.01
C SER A 637 42.74 -5.20 -6.19
N LEU A 638 42.67 -4.30 -7.16
CA LEU A 638 41.41 -3.61 -7.46
C LEU A 638 40.29 -4.59 -7.84
N GLU A 639 40.61 -5.71 -8.49
CA GLU A 639 39.64 -6.74 -8.84
C GLU A 639 39.07 -7.44 -7.61
N GLU A 640 39.94 -7.74 -6.62
CA GLU A 640 39.53 -8.40 -5.37
C GLU A 640 38.68 -7.52 -4.45
N CYS A 641 38.80 -6.19 -4.56
CA CYS A 641 38.05 -5.25 -3.72
C CYS A 641 37.23 -4.24 -4.50
N ARG A 642 36.88 -4.51 -5.77
CA ARG A 642 36.25 -3.54 -6.67
C ARG A 642 35.02 -2.88 -6.10
N GLY A 643 34.14 -3.63 -5.45
CA GLY A 643 32.95 -3.07 -4.82
C GLY A 643 33.24 -2.11 -3.68
N ALA A 644 34.17 -2.49 -2.79
CA ALA A 644 34.61 -1.64 -1.69
C ALA A 644 35.39 -0.40 -2.19
N ALA A 645 36.18 -0.56 -3.23
CA ALA A 645 36.91 0.54 -3.87
C ALA A 645 35.96 1.55 -4.54
N ILE A 646 34.91 1.09 -5.24
CA ILE A 646 33.88 1.95 -5.82
C ILE A 646 33.16 2.73 -4.72
N ALA A 647 32.73 2.09 -3.63
CA ALA A 647 32.05 2.76 -2.52
C ALA A 647 32.93 3.84 -1.88
N ALA A 648 34.20 3.54 -1.62
CA ALA A 648 35.15 4.51 -1.07
C ALA A 648 35.46 5.65 -2.06
N TYR A 649 35.47 5.36 -3.36
CA TYR A 649 35.68 6.37 -4.40
C TYR A 649 34.45 7.27 -4.55
N GLN A 650 33.22 6.74 -4.39
CA GLN A 650 32.00 7.55 -4.31
C GLN A 650 32.07 8.55 -3.16
N ASP A 651 32.45 8.09 -1.96
CA ASP A 651 32.61 8.98 -0.80
C ASP A 651 33.68 10.07 -1.05
N HIS A 652 34.75 9.73 -1.75
CA HIS A 652 35.83 10.69 -2.11
C HIS A 652 35.27 11.74 -3.10
N LEU A 653 34.63 11.31 -4.19
CA LEU A 653 34.05 12.20 -5.19
C LEU A 653 33.01 13.13 -4.58
N GLU A 654 32.16 12.62 -3.68
CA GLU A 654 31.15 13.41 -3.03
C GLU A 654 31.75 14.49 -2.12
N LYS A 655 32.80 14.14 -1.36
CA LYS A 655 33.51 15.12 -0.52
C LYS A 655 34.18 16.21 -1.33
N GLU A 656 34.86 15.86 -2.41
CA GLU A 656 35.47 16.84 -3.29
C GLU A 656 34.42 17.77 -3.91
N TRP A 657 33.31 17.19 -4.37
CA TRP A 657 32.23 17.95 -4.95
C TRP A 657 31.54 18.88 -3.95
N ILE A 658 31.28 18.44 -2.71
CA ILE A 658 30.76 19.29 -1.65
C ILE A 658 31.68 20.48 -1.38
N MET A 659 33.02 20.25 -1.30
CA MET A 659 33.97 21.33 -1.11
C MET A 659 33.98 22.32 -2.29
N GLU A 660 33.79 21.85 -3.51
CA GLU A 660 33.64 22.69 -4.70
C GLU A 660 32.36 23.56 -4.61
N LEU A 661 31.22 22.95 -4.24
CA LEU A 661 29.95 23.63 -4.09
C LEU A 661 29.98 24.68 -2.98
N GLN A 662 30.61 24.40 -1.84
CA GLN A 662 30.76 25.35 -0.74
C GLN A 662 31.61 26.57 -1.12
N ARG A 663 32.59 26.41 -2.04
CA ARG A 663 33.35 27.53 -2.61
C ARG A 663 32.54 28.33 -3.64
N LYS A 664 31.72 27.63 -4.41
CA LYS A 664 30.88 28.25 -5.47
C LYS A 664 29.70 29.02 -4.91
N TYR A 665 29.07 28.46 -3.88
CA TYR A 665 27.85 29.01 -3.28
C TYR A 665 28.08 29.42 -1.82
N PRO A 666 28.24 30.71 -1.52
CA PRO A 666 28.37 31.18 -0.14
C PRO A 666 27.08 30.86 0.64
N HIS A 667 27.24 30.44 1.90
CA HIS A 667 26.13 30.19 2.78
C HIS A 667 26.37 30.78 4.16
N LYS A 668 25.28 31.14 4.86
CA LYS A 668 25.31 31.72 6.19
C LYS A 668 24.20 31.11 7.07
N ILE A 669 24.61 30.54 8.20
CA ILE A 669 23.70 29.95 9.17
C ILE A 669 23.42 30.96 10.27
N ASN A 670 22.14 31.21 10.55
CA ASN A 670 21.68 31.97 11.71
C ASN A 670 21.55 31.01 12.90
N ARG A 671 22.62 30.86 13.66
CA ARG A 671 22.66 29.92 14.81
C ARG A 671 21.73 30.35 15.95
N GLU A 672 21.48 31.64 16.14
CA GLU A 672 20.54 32.12 17.17
C GLU A 672 19.12 31.62 16.85
N ALA A 673 18.69 31.77 15.60
CA ALA A 673 17.41 31.23 15.14
C ALA A 673 17.38 29.69 15.25
N LEU A 674 18.45 29.02 14.83
CA LEU A 674 18.54 27.54 14.89
C LEU A 674 18.40 27.03 16.32
N TYR A 675 19.14 27.63 17.25
CA TYR A 675 19.16 27.19 18.66
C TYR A 675 17.92 27.60 19.45
N SER A 676 17.07 28.48 18.90
CA SER A 676 15.75 28.75 19.48
C SER A 676 14.84 27.51 19.49
N LEU A 677 15.18 26.47 18.70
CA LEU A 677 14.48 25.18 18.68
C LEU A 677 14.89 24.26 19.84
N VAL A 678 16.02 24.52 20.51
CA VAL A 678 16.49 23.69 21.66
C VAL A 678 15.48 23.80 22.79
N ARG A 679 15.03 22.67 23.28
CA ARG A 679 14.09 22.58 24.40
C ARG A 679 14.77 21.94 25.61
#